data_048d76ea70b777f7f77b3745f721db99
#
_entry.id   048d76ea70b777f7f77b3745f721db99
#
_cell.length_a   1.000
_cell.length_b   1.000
_cell.length_c   1.000
_cell.angle_alpha   90.00
_cell.angle_beta   90.00
_cell.angle_gamma   90.00
#
_symmetry.space_group_name_H-M   'P 1'
#
loop_
_entity.id
_entity.type
_entity.pdbx_description
1 polymer ?
#
loop_
_entity_poly.entity_id
_entity_poly.type
_entity_poly.pdbx_seq_one_letter_code
_entity_poly.pdbx_strand_id
1 'polypeptide(L)'
;MSLNLVSPGVKVREVDLTIGRVDGANDQVGAIAGPFEKGPVDMPILIETEQDLLQTFGKPLSTDGQYGYWLSASNFLSYGGVLRVLRCDEQAGSYLNNANSSVATPGEGASGVKIKSYENYVDDYETVANESLSWKFAAKDPGSWGNGIKVCTIDAFADQIITLSGVSTANVPNVGYGITQAIGDRVDVGSGSTALYNGYMRGVVTGITSTAVGDGTWTVEASVKVTDKVTNAGVSSALSYGELGFKAATSTVVPTSTSIGSTLGATDLLNDITITGITTENLNGDASKDIALGDVVTVTGGTGISIGAGATVIGIGLTAITVDRAITGIGTTAYTISRVTDVTTNINQLYTKSSAAADGVTFTSSTNKDWYNEQTLGLTNSDVYWKSIAEKPGTSAFAAERSSKNDEIHVVVVDESGSVSGIAGNVLEKFTYLSKAKDGKISPAESIYYKDSVARKSEYVYVGYSTSGTASGLTDSGDNDYKFTATGVGNVGSNAQGITFAVSGATTDELKAGKNYTSGDGYAATRGDVINSYNVLKNPAEYNVNFLINGPSGGTDIWDSQAKAKALIAIAELRKDCLAVISPHREGVVGVPNPDTQTDNIVEFYNNLQSSSYAVFDTGYKYQYDRWNNEYRWIPCNADTAGLMAKTSINSFPWFSPAGTSRGALNGAVKLAYNPTQAQRDLLYPKRVNPIIAQPGAGIILFGDRTGLATASAFDRINVRRLFLTIEETIGRAAKDQLFEFNDVITRSNFLNVVDPYLRDIKAKRGITDFVVVCDETNNTPDIIDSNQFRADIFVKPARSINFIGLTFVATRTGISFEEVVGNV
;
A
#
# COMPACT_ATOMS: atom_id res chain seq x y z
N MET A 1 -20.92 -17.75 5.40
CA MET A 1 -21.42 -16.59 4.63
C MET A 1 -22.93 -16.55 4.70
N SER A 2 -23.47 -15.54 5.36
CA SER A 2 -24.90 -15.35 5.47
C SER A 2 -25.51 -14.94 4.13
N LEU A 3 -26.63 -15.54 3.78
CA LEU A 3 -27.41 -15.19 2.62
C LEU A 3 -28.12 -13.84 2.86
N ASN A 4 -27.56 -12.74 2.37
CA ASN A 4 -28.28 -11.48 2.33
C ASN A 4 -28.79 -11.24 0.90
N LEU A 5 -29.98 -11.74 0.60
CA LEU A 5 -30.76 -11.30 -0.54
C LEU A 5 -31.69 -10.17 -0.06
N VAL A 6 -31.45 -8.96 -0.53
CA VAL A 6 -32.25 -7.76 -0.18
C VAL A 6 -33.44 -7.60 -1.14
N SER A 7 -33.50 -8.35 -2.24
CA SER A 7 -34.62 -8.36 -3.19
C SER A 7 -35.02 -9.79 -3.53
N PRO A 8 -36.27 -10.03 -3.97
CA PRO A 8 -36.72 -11.35 -4.42
C PRO A 8 -35.83 -11.88 -5.55
N GLY A 9 -35.21 -13.00 -5.35
CA GLY A 9 -34.36 -13.67 -6.33
C GLY A 9 -34.05 -15.11 -5.94
N VAL A 10 -33.78 -15.94 -6.94
CA VAL A 10 -33.38 -17.34 -6.73
C VAL A 10 -31.87 -17.43 -6.80
N LYS A 11 -31.24 -17.90 -5.73
CA LYS A 11 -29.80 -18.20 -5.71
C LYS A 11 -29.62 -19.72 -5.79
N VAL A 12 -29.14 -20.18 -6.91
CA VAL A 12 -28.74 -21.57 -7.07
C VAL A 12 -27.36 -21.76 -6.41
N ARG A 13 -27.24 -22.71 -5.50
CA ARG A 13 -25.98 -23.15 -4.92
C ARG A 13 -25.78 -24.60 -5.33
N GLU A 14 -24.77 -24.84 -6.13
CA GLU A 14 -24.27 -26.19 -6.35
C GLU A 14 -23.37 -26.56 -5.17
N VAL A 15 -23.69 -27.66 -4.52
CA VAL A 15 -22.84 -28.30 -3.51
C VAL A 15 -22.47 -29.65 -4.11
N ASP A 16 -21.21 -29.80 -4.46
CA ASP A 16 -20.67 -31.11 -4.85
C ASP A 16 -20.57 -31.97 -3.59
N LEU A 17 -21.43 -32.96 -3.51
CA LEU A 17 -21.47 -33.96 -2.42
C LEU A 17 -20.71 -35.24 -2.83
N THR A 18 -19.84 -35.21 -3.83
CA THR A 18 -18.93 -36.33 -4.12
C THR A 18 -17.91 -36.45 -2.98
N ILE A 19 -18.36 -37.06 -1.91
CA ILE A 19 -17.52 -37.46 -0.77
C ILE A 19 -16.50 -38.48 -1.29
N GLY A 20 -15.21 -38.13 -1.25
CA GLY A 20 -14.11 -39.06 -1.47
C GLY A 20 -13.15 -38.74 -2.62
N ARG A 21 -13.21 -37.55 -3.24
CA ARG A 21 -12.13 -37.11 -4.11
C ARG A 21 -11.10 -36.36 -3.26
N VAL A 22 -9.97 -36.97 -3.03
CA VAL A 22 -8.81 -36.29 -2.47
C VAL A 22 -8.35 -35.30 -3.55
N ASP A 23 -8.48 -34.02 -3.29
CA ASP A 23 -7.90 -33.00 -4.16
C ASP A 23 -6.40 -33.25 -4.30
N GLY A 24 -5.91 -33.31 -5.53
CA GLY A 24 -4.50 -33.55 -5.79
C GLY A 24 -3.63 -32.52 -5.07
N ALA A 25 -2.47 -32.95 -4.58
CA ALA A 25 -1.49 -32.02 -3.99
C ALA A 25 -1.13 -30.93 -4.99
N ASN A 26 -0.96 -29.71 -4.52
CA ASN A 26 -0.48 -28.62 -5.36
C ASN A 26 1.05 -28.67 -5.45
N ASP A 27 1.57 -29.38 -6.46
CA ASP A 27 2.99 -29.70 -6.64
C ASP A 27 3.78 -28.63 -7.42
N GLN A 28 3.31 -27.39 -7.46
CA GLN A 28 3.80 -26.37 -8.38
C GLN A 28 4.36 -25.13 -7.69
N VAL A 29 4.39 -25.09 -6.38
CA VAL A 29 4.78 -23.90 -5.60
C VAL A 29 6.28 -23.87 -5.39
N GLY A 30 6.95 -22.89 -5.98
CA GLY A 30 8.34 -22.55 -5.69
C GLY A 30 8.47 -21.52 -4.59
N ALA A 31 9.67 -21.37 -4.02
CA ALA A 31 10.01 -20.26 -3.13
C ALA A 31 11.42 -19.75 -3.42
N ILE A 32 11.58 -18.42 -3.43
CA ILE A 32 12.86 -17.74 -3.59
C ILE A 32 12.97 -16.56 -2.63
N ALA A 33 14.11 -16.39 -1.99
CA ALA A 33 14.42 -15.23 -1.15
C ALA A 33 15.58 -14.42 -1.73
N GLY A 34 15.47 -13.10 -1.67
CA GLY A 34 16.52 -12.21 -2.19
C GLY A 34 16.27 -10.71 -1.94
N PRO A 35 17.23 -9.86 -2.31
CA PRO A 35 17.14 -8.40 -2.15
C PRO A 35 16.37 -7.78 -3.33
N PHE A 36 15.06 -7.83 -3.28
CA PHE A 36 14.23 -7.19 -4.29
C PHE A 36 14.15 -5.67 -4.07
N GLU A 37 13.77 -4.92 -5.12
CA GLU A 37 13.74 -3.45 -5.13
C GLU A 37 12.73 -2.90 -4.11
N LYS A 38 11.53 -3.44 -4.10
CA LYS A 38 10.41 -3.07 -3.20
C LYS A 38 9.65 -4.32 -2.74
N GLY A 39 8.55 -4.15 -2.04
CA GLY A 39 7.72 -5.22 -1.54
C GLY A 39 7.92 -5.51 -0.05
N PRO A 40 6.99 -6.23 0.57
CA PRO A 40 7.05 -6.59 1.99
C PRO A 40 8.31 -7.38 2.33
N VAL A 41 8.85 -7.11 3.52
CA VAL A 41 10.07 -7.75 4.03
C VAL A 41 9.71 -8.90 4.95
N ASP A 42 10.45 -10.01 4.85
CA ASP A 42 10.26 -11.25 5.62
C ASP A 42 8.86 -11.89 5.52
N MET A 43 8.06 -11.47 4.56
CA MET A 43 6.72 -12.00 4.31
C MET A 43 6.67 -12.73 2.96
N PRO A 44 6.33 -14.03 2.92
CA PRO A 44 6.23 -14.78 1.67
C PRO A 44 4.97 -14.39 0.88
N ILE A 45 5.14 -13.65 -0.20
CA ILE A 45 4.05 -13.24 -1.09
C ILE A 45 3.91 -14.25 -2.22
N LEU A 46 2.68 -14.68 -2.49
CA LEU A 46 2.35 -15.57 -3.58
C LEU A 46 2.25 -14.78 -4.90
N ILE A 47 3.06 -15.17 -5.89
CA ILE A 47 3.14 -14.53 -7.20
C ILE A 47 2.81 -15.58 -8.26
N GLU A 48 1.86 -15.27 -9.13
CA GLU A 48 1.39 -16.17 -10.20
C GLU A 48 1.94 -15.79 -11.57
N THR A 49 2.20 -14.50 -11.79
CA THR A 49 2.65 -13.98 -13.07
C THR A 49 3.91 -13.09 -12.94
N GLU A 50 4.64 -12.94 -14.05
CA GLU A 50 5.77 -11.99 -14.12
C GLU A 50 5.30 -10.54 -13.90
N GLN A 51 4.05 -10.22 -14.30
CA GLN A 51 3.49 -8.89 -14.09
C GLN A 51 3.26 -8.61 -12.60
N ASP A 52 2.75 -9.58 -11.85
CA ASP A 52 2.58 -9.47 -10.39
C ASP A 52 3.94 -9.32 -9.68
N LEU A 53 4.96 -10.06 -10.19
CA LEU A 53 6.34 -9.92 -9.70
C LEU A 53 6.86 -8.49 -9.88
N LEU A 54 6.62 -7.91 -11.06
CA LEU A 54 7.01 -6.53 -11.37
C LEU A 54 6.29 -5.51 -10.49
N GLN A 55 4.97 -5.66 -10.33
CA GLN A 55 4.17 -4.73 -9.53
C GLN A 55 4.54 -4.79 -8.05
N THR A 56 4.71 -5.98 -7.50
CA THR A 56 4.97 -6.16 -6.06
C THR A 56 6.44 -5.91 -5.70
N PHE A 57 7.39 -6.47 -6.46
CA PHE A 57 8.80 -6.51 -6.09
C PHE A 57 9.72 -5.62 -6.95
N GLY A 58 9.13 -4.81 -7.84
CA GLY A 58 9.87 -3.91 -8.71
C GLY A 58 10.51 -4.61 -9.91
N LYS A 59 11.51 -3.96 -10.52
CA LYS A 59 12.17 -4.42 -11.74
C LYS A 59 13.54 -5.06 -11.44
N PRO A 60 14.12 -5.84 -12.37
CA PRO A 60 15.49 -6.31 -12.23
C PRO A 60 16.47 -5.16 -12.35
N LEU A 61 17.41 -5.06 -11.40
CA LEU A 61 18.40 -4.00 -11.31
C LEU A 61 19.81 -4.54 -11.51
N SER A 62 20.68 -3.76 -12.15
CA SER A 62 22.09 -4.14 -12.37
C SER A 62 22.92 -4.03 -11.11
N THR A 63 22.52 -3.18 -10.16
CA THR A 63 23.26 -2.94 -8.91
C THR A 63 23.38 -4.23 -8.08
N ASP A 64 24.60 -4.57 -7.67
CA ASP A 64 24.93 -5.73 -6.83
C ASP A 64 24.38 -7.07 -7.32
N GLY A 65 24.11 -7.19 -8.63
CA GLY A 65 23.60 -8.44 -9.19
C GLY A 65 22.17 -8.82 -8.79
N GLN A 66 21.36 -7.86 -8.29
CA GLN A 66 19.97 -8.07 -7.89
C GLN A 66 19.14 -8.73 -9.00
N TYR A 67 19.40 -8.39 -10.29
CA TYR A 67 18.76 -9.02 -11.45
C TYR A 67 18.80 -10.55 -11.41
N GLY A 68 19.82 -11.15 -10.80
CA GLY A 68 19.95 -12.60 -10.73
C GLY A 68 18.82 -13.25 -9.93
N TYR A 69 18.40 -12.63 -8.84
CA TYR A 69 17.25 -13.09 -8.03
C TYR A 69 15.93 -12.89 -8.78
N TRP A 70 15.76 -11.69 -9.35
CA TRP A 70 14.54 -11.34 -10.07
C TRP A 70 14.33 -12.20 -11.32
N LEU A 71 15.37 -12.35 -12.17
CA LEU A 71 15.28 -13.18 -13.38
C LEU A 71 15.15 -14.67 -13.07
N SER A 72 15.71 -15.15 -11.94
CA SER A 72 15.45 -16.51 -11.47
C SER A 72 13.96 -16.70 -11.11
N ALA A 73 13.35 -15.74 -10.41
CA ALA A 73 11.93 -15.75 -10.10
C ALA A 73 11.08 -15.75 -11.39
N SER A 74 11.35 -14.85 -12.33
CA SER A 74 10.67 -14.74 -13.61
C SER A 74 10.82 -16.03 -14.45
N ASN A 75 12.02 -16.62 -14.47
CA ASN A 75 12.26 -17.87 -15.17
C ASN A 75 11.39 -19.02 -14.64
N PHE A 76 11.28 -19.18 -13.33
CA PHE A 76 10.39 -20.20 -12.74
C PHE A 76 8.93 -19.98 -13.15
N LEU A 77 8.43 -18.75 -13.05
CA LEU A 77 7.06 -18.39 -13.45
C LEU A 77 6.78 -18.68 -14.93
N SER A 78 7.79 -18.56 -15.81
CA SER A 78 7.66 -18.84 -17.24
C SER A 78 7.28 -20.28 -17.59
N TYR A 79 7.41 -21.21 -16.64
CA TYR A 79 7.00 -22.61 -16.78
C TYR A 79 5.60 -22.92 -16.29
N GLY A 80 4.87 -21.90 -15.77
CA GLY A 80 3.51 -22.03 -15.25
C GLY A 80 3.44 -22.42 -13.77
N GLY A 81 4.56 -22.40 -13.05
CA GLY A 81 4.58 -22.57 -11.60
C GLY A 81 4.10 -21.31 -10.87
N VAL A 82 3.75 -21.45 -9.61
CA VAL A 82 3.40 -20.37 -8.69
C VAL A 82 4.56 -20.16 -7.72
N LEU A 83 4.91 -18.92 -7.42
CA LEU A 83 6.12 -18.61 -6.67
C LEU A 83 5.83 -17.83 -5.39
N ARG A 84 6.36 -18.30 -4.27
CA ARG A 84 6.46 -17.50 -3.05
C ARG A 84 7.76 -16.71 -3.07
N VAL A 85 7.65 -15.39 -3.13
CA VAL A 85 8.80 -14.49 -3.13
C VAL A 85 8.95 -13.88 -1.75
N LEU A 86 10.16 -13.91 -1.19
CA LEU A 86 10.53 -13.29 0.07
C LEU A 86 11.58 -12.22 -0.18
N ARG A 87 11.28 -11.02 0.23
CA ARG A 87 12.27 -9.97 0.29
C ARG A 87 13.04 -10.09 1.61
N CYS A 88 14.36 -10.20 1.55
CA CYS A 88 15.17 -10.34 2.76
C CYS A 88 15.27 -9.04 3.56
N ASP A 89 15.28 -9.16 4.88
CA ASP A 89 15.59 -8.05 5.79
C ASP A 89 17.10 -7.89 5.93
N GLU A 90 17.53 -6.72 6.33
CA GLU A 90 18.90 -6.44 6.75
C GLU A 90 19.04 -6.66 8.25
N GLN A 91 19.87 -7.63 8.64
CA GLN A 91 20.08 -8.00 10.05
C GLN A 91 21.25 -7.26 10.70
N ALA A 92 22.24 -6.88 9.91
CA ALA A 92 23.52 -6.36 10.42
C ALA A 92 23.61 -4.84 10.44
N GLY A 93 22.64 -4.11 9.89
CA GLY A 93 22.66 -2.67 9.78
C GLY A 93 21.30 -2.02 10.04
N SER A 94 21.27 -0.71 10.01
CA SER A 94 20.03 0.09 10.12
C SER A 94 19.77 0.87 8.85
N TYR A 95 20.15 0.33 7.69
CA TYR A 95 20.05 1.05 6.44
C TYR A 95 18.68 0.87 5.77
N LEU A 96 18.15 -0.35 5.73
CA LEU A 96 16.87 -0.62 5.07
C LEU A 96 15.71 0.11 5.77
N ASN A 97 15.29 1.24 5.23
CA ASN A 97 14.25 2.11 5.79
C ASN A 97 13.25 2.57 4.73
N ASN A 98 12.02 2.84 5.18
CA ASN A 98 10.99 3.45 4.33
C ASN A 98 11.30 4.93 4.10
N ALA A 99 11.10 5.40 2.86
CA ALA A 99 11.05 6.82 2.58
C ALA A 99 9.86 7.43 3.35
N ASN A 100 10.07 8.58 3.98
CA ASN A 100 9.05 9.21 4.81
C ASN A 100 9.10 10.75 4.74
N SER A 101 8.04 11.39 5.22
CA SER A 101 7.87 12.84 5.22
C SER A 101 8.41 13.54 6.47
N SER A 102 9.27 12.91 7.27
CA SER A 102 9.85 13.57 8.43
C SER A 102 10.72 14.77 8.01
N VAL A 103 10.66 15.86 8.78
CA VAL A 103 11.41 17.10 8.49
C VAL A 103 12.91 16.93 8.79
N ALA A 104 13.25 16.03 9.68
CA ALA A 104 14.65 15.72 9.94
C ALA A 104 15.12 14.66 8.94
N THR A 105 16.05 14.99 8.06
CA THR A 105 16.82 13.97 7.34
C THR A 105 17.47 13.09 8.38
N PRO A 106 17.12 11.80 8.51
CA PRO A 106 17.82 10.94 9.45
C PRO A 106 19.29 10.94 9.06
N GLY A 107 20.16 11.38 9.95
CA GLY A 107 21.61 11.24 9.77
C GLY A 107 21.98 9.77 9.61
N GLU A 108 23.17 9.49 9.06
CA GLU A 108 23.71 8.16 9.08
C GLU A 108 23.71 7.65 10.53
N GLY A 109 22.99 6.56 10.78
CA GLY A 109 22.82 5.98 12.12
C GLY A 109 21.60 6.43 12.91
N ALA A 110 20.76 7.31 12.38
CA ALA A 110 19.43 7.56 12.97
C ALA A 110 18.49 6.39 12.68
N SER A 111 17.74 5.94 13.68
CA SER A 111 16.69 4.93 13.52
C SER A 111 15.63 5.47 12.56
N GLY A 112 15.68 5.06 11.30
CA GLY A 112 14.69 5.41 10.30
C GLY A 112 13.36 4.67 10.53
N VAL A 113 12.32 5.09 9.86
CA VAL A 113 11.05 4.36 9.84
C VAL A 113 11.24 3.05 9.06
N LYS A 114 10.99 1.91 9.70
CA LYS A 114 11.13 0.59 9.09
C LYS A 114 9.82 -0.20 9.24
N ILE A 115 8.93 -0.03 8.30
CA ILE A 115 7.65 -0.75 8.22
C ILE A 115 7.84 -1.91 7.25
N LYS A 116 7.84 -3.14 7.76
CA LYS A 116 8.14 -4.34 6.97
C LYS A 116 6.96 -4.87 6.17
N SER A 117 5.75 -4.73 6.71
CA SER A 117 4.50 -5.24 6.14
C SER A 117 3.30 -4.47 6.68
N TYR A 118 2.11 -4.74 6.13
CA TYR A 118 0.86 -4.17 6.65
C TYR A 118 0.58 -4.61 8.08
N GLU A 119 0.87 -5.85 8.44
CA GLU A 119 0.71 -6.35 9.82
C GLU A 119 1.62 -5.58 10.79
N ASN A 120 2.89 -5.41 10.42
CA ASN A 120 3.82 -4.60 11.21
C ASN A 120 3.38 -3.13 11.33
N TYR A 121 2.76 -2.56 10.25
CA TYR A 121 2.18 -1.22 10.34
C TYR A 121 1.05 -1.14 11.36
N VAL A 122 0.12 -2.11 11.35
CA VAL A 122 -1.03 -2.13 12.28
C VAL A 122 -0.56 -2.32 13.72
N ASP A 123 0.42 -3.20 13.96
CA ASP A 123 0.88 -3.53 15.31
C ASP A 123 1.76 -2.43 15.93
N ASP A 124 2.67 -1.83 15.13
CA ASP A 124 3.73 -0.98 15.67
C ASP A 124 3.56 0.51 15.31
N TYR A 125 2.76 0.85 14.29
CA TYR A 125 2.74 2.22 13.74
C TYR A 125 1.35 2.84 13.61
N GLU A 126 0.27 2.06 13.51
CA GLU A 126 -1.08 2.61 13.35
C GLU A 126 -1.61 3.28 14.61
N THR A 127 -1.36 2.69 15.77
CA THR A 127 -1.90 3.13 17.07
C THR A 127 -0.85 3.47 18.11
N VAL A 128 0.38 3.02 17.90
CA VAL A 128 1.49 3.24 18.85
C VAL A 128 2.32 4.42 18.38
N ALA A 129 2.38 5.43 19.22
CA ALA A 129 3.28 6.54 19.07
C ALA A 129 4.72 6.06 19.16
N ASN A 130 5.40 5.99 18.04
CA ASN A 130 6.84 5.89 18.07
C ASN A 130 7.38 7.29 18.42
N GLU A 131 7.63 7.53 19.69
CA GLU A 131 7.95 8.85 20.29
C GLU A 131 9.16 9.56 19.67
N SER A 132 10.00 8.82 18.92
CA SER A 132 11.22 9.35 18.34
C SER A 132 11.11 9.78 16.89
N LEU A 133 10.02 9.45 16.18
CA LEU A 133 9.88 9.71 14.74
C LEU A 133 8.51 10.29 14.40
N SER A 134 8.44 11.59 14.20
CA SER A 134 7.22 12.22 13.66
C SER A 134 7.27 12.23 12.14
N TRP A 135 6.41 11.47 11.51
CA TRP A 135 6.21 11.46 10.07
C TRP A 135 4.72 11.44 9.75
N LYS A 136 4.33 12.12 8.69
CA LYS A 136 2.94 12.21 8.24
C LYS A 136 2.60 11.10 7.25
N PHE A 137 3.50 10.83 6.32
CA PHE A 137 3.40 9.77 5.33
C PHE A 137 4.71 9.01 5.24
N ALA A 138 4.64 7.71 4.99
CA ALA A 138 5.78 6.87 4.69
C ALA A 138 5.49 5.97 3.49
N ALA A 139 6.50 5.64 2.70
CA ALA A 139 6.38 4.65 1.65
C ALA A 139 5.97 3.29 2.24
N LYS A 140 5.18 2.52 1.53
CA LYS A 140 4.61 1.26 2.01
C LYS A 140 5.67 0.22 2.33
N ASP A 141 6.73 0.18 1.54
CA ASP A 141 7.82 -0.77 1.71
C ASP A 141 9.15 -0.05 1.91
N PRO A 142 10.10 -0.64 2.65
CA PRO A 142 11.43 -0.08 2.80
C PRO A 142 12.20 -0.01 1.47
N GLY A 143 13.06 0.97 1.35
CA GLY A 143 13.94 1.14 0.19
C GLY A 143 13.97 2.56 -0.36
N SER A 144 14.96 2.83 -1.20
CA SER A 144 15.12 4.12 -1.88
C SER A 144 14.10 4.35 -3.00
N TRP A 145 13.36 3.33 -3.41
CA TRP A 145 12.35 3.41 -4.46
C TRP A 145 11.26 4.46 -4.17
N GLY A 146 10.94 4.66 -2.88
CA GLY A 146 9.96 5.63 -2.43
C GLY A 146 10.46 7.07 -2.35
N ASN A 147 11.77 7.31 -2.53
CA ASN A 147 12.32 8.66 -2.53
C ASN A 147 11.81 9.43 -3.77
N GLY A 148 11.30 10.63 -3.53
CA GLY A 148 10.72 11.45 -4.61
C GLY A 148 9.24 11.13 -4.90
N ILE A 149 8.59 10.28 -4.12
CA ILE A 149 7.14 10.25 -4.06
C ILE A 149 6.67 11.47 -3.28
N LYS A 150 5.67 12.17 -3.81
CA LYS A 150 4.99 13.25 -3.11
C LYS A 150 3.58 12.84 -2.76
N VAL A 151 3.18 13.15 -1.53
CA VAL A 151 1.80 13.02 -1.08
C VAL A 151 1.21 14.40 -0.92
N CYS A 152 0.24 14.71 -1.76
CA CYS A 152 -0.44 15.99 -1.79
C CYS A 152 -1.79 15.86 -1.10
N THR A 153 -2.10 16.75 -0.17
CA THR A 153 -3.41 16.77 0.49
C THR A 153 -4.05 18.15 0.36
N ILE A 154 -5.37 18.19 0.29
CA ILE A 154 -6.15 19.41 0.32
C ILE A 154 -7.47 19.17 1.05
N ASP A 155 -7.86 20.14 1.86
CA ASP A 155 -9.13 20.11 2.57
C ASP A 155 -10.00 21.35 2.27
N ALA A 156 -11.10 21.50 3.00
CA ALA A 156 -12.06 22.59 2.83
C ALA A 156 -11.54 23.93 3.39
N PHE A 157 -10.27 24.25 3.13
CA PHE A 157 -9.65 25.49 3.61
C PHE A 157 -10.29 26.74 3.02
N ALA A 158 -9.74 27.90 3.37
CA ALA A 158 -10.21 29.20 2.91
C ALA A 158 -10.30 29.30 1.39
N ASP A 159 -11.25 30.04 0.93
CA ASP A 159 -11.32 30.45 -0.47
C ASP A 159 -10.31 31.55 -0.77
N GLN A 160 -9.89 32.28 0.29
CA GLN A 160 -9.01 33.43 0.19
C GLN A 160 -8.23 33.65 1.49
N ILE A 161 -7.00 34.12 1.38
CA ILE A 161 -6.19 34.63 2.48
C ILE A 161 -6.09 36.14 2.33
N ILE A 162 -6.45 36.87 3.38
CA ILE A 162 -6.36 38.33 3.44
C ILE A 162 -5.37 38.76 4.52
N THR A 163 -4.55 39.77 4.20
CA THR A 163 -3.60 40.36 5.15
C THR A 163 -4.09 41.71 5.60
N LEU A 164 -4.26 41.86 6.93
CA LEU A 164 -4.64 43.08 7.58
C LEU A 164 -3.45 43.61 8.37
N SER A 165 -3.01 44.82 8.09
CA SER A 165 -1.90 45.48 8.81
C SER A 165 -2.43 46.61 9.71
N GLY A 166 -1.73 46.85 10.80
CA GLY A 166 -2.13 47.91 11.75
C GLY A 166 -3.34 47.58 12.62
N VAL A 167 -3.62 46.31 12.86
CA VAL A 167 -4.75 45.85 13.65
C VAL A 167 -4.40 45.98 15.13
N SER A 168 -5.16 46.76 15.89
CA SER A 168 -4.98 46.85 17.37
C SER A 168 -5.35 45.49 18.02
N THR A 169 -4.75 45.21 19.17
CA THR A 169 -4.99 43.95 19.93
C THR A 169 -6.48 43.70 20.17
N ALA A 170 -7.26 44.71 20.39
CA ALA A 170 -8.71 44.61 20.64
C ALA A 170 -9.50 44.26 19.37
N ASN A 171 -8.92 44.49 18.17
CA ASN A 171 -9.60 44.34 16.88
C ASN A 171 -9.13 43.14 16.06
N VAL A 172 -8.22 42.34 16.57
CA VAL A 172 -7.83 41.08 15.93
C VAL A 172 -9.09 40.21 15.81
N PRO A 173 -9.49 39.79 14.58
CA PRO A 173 -10.67 38.96 14.40
C PRO A 173 -10.43 37.56 14.98
N ASN A 174 -11.51 36.91 15.36
CA ASN A 174 -11.47 35.51 15.80
C ASN A 174 -12.01 34.61 14.72
N VAL A 175 -11.62 33.34 14.76
CA VAL A 175 -12.23 32.32 13.93
C VAL A 175 -13.75 32.28 14.14
N GLY A 176 -14.52 32.19 13.08
CA GLY A 176 -15.97 32.25 13.09
C GLY A 176 -16.55 33.66 12.91
N TYR A 177 -15.74 34.71 12.89
CA TYR A 177 -16.23 36.05 12.60
C TYR A 177 -16.57 36.21 11.11
N GLY A 178 -17.67 36.92 10.84
CA GLY A 178 -18.03 37.34 9.49
C GLY A 178 -17.12 38.49 9.00
N ILE A 179 -16.76 38.38 7.75
CA ILE A 179 -16.11 39.46 6.99
C ILE A 179 -17.00 39.86 5.83
N THR A 180 -17.22 41.16 5.66
CA THR A 180 -17.98 41.75 4.57
C THR A 180 -17.18 42.80 3.82
N GLN A 181 -17.39 42.86 2.52
CA GLN A 181 -16.81 43.91 1.66
C GLN A 181 -17.87 44.41 0.67
N ALA A 182 -18.02 45.72 0.55
CA ALA A 182 -18.89 46.32 -0.44
C ALA A 182 -18.42 46.06 -1.89
N ILE A 183 -19.35 45.75 -2.77
CA ILE A 183 -19.08 45.40 -4.18
C ILE A 183 -19.51 46.55 -5.08
N GLY A 184 -18.65 46.92 -6.01
CA GLY A 184 -18.93 47.92 -7.03
C GLY A 184 -18.66 49.37 -6.56
N ASP A 185 -18.95 50.27 -7.48
CA ASP A 185 -18.74 51.68 -7.22
C ASP A 185 -19.90 52.28 -6.44
N ARG A 186 -19.57 53.19 -5.56
CA ARG A 186 -20.57 53.98 -4.89
C ARG A 186 -21.32 54.85 -5.90
N VAL A 187 -22.62 54.68 -5.98
CA VAL A 187 -23.48 55.51 -6.84
C VAL A 187 -23.97 56.69 -6.02
N ASP A 188 -23.54 57.87 -6.36
CA ASP A 188 -24.12 59.10 -5.79
C ASP A 188 -25.50 59.35 -6.34
N VAL A 189 -26.51 59.24 -5.50
CA VAL A 189 -27.90 59.45 -5.87
C VAL A 189 -28.35 60.88 -5.53
N GLY A 190 -27.60 61.88 -6.04
CA GLY A 190 -27.93 63.29 -5.88
C GLY A 190 -27.53 63.95 -4.53
N SER A 191 -27.50 65.29 -4.49
CA SER A 191 -27.11 66.02 -3.29
C SER A 191 -28.07 65.79 -2.13
N GLY A 192 -27.66 65.04 -1.15
CA GLY A 192 -28.43 64.71 0.07
C GLY A 192 -28.79 63.26 0.20
N SER A 193 -28.45 62.40 -0.76
CA SER A 193 -28.71 60.94 -0.73
C SER A 193 -27.44 60.18 -0.44
N THR A 194 -27.59 59.11 0.35
CA THR A 194 -26.49 58.22 0.73
C THR A 194 -26.07 57.36 -0.45
N ALA A 195 -24.81 57.20 -0.67
CA ALA A 195 -24.27 56.39 -1.76
C ALA A 195 -24.59 54.92 -1.57
N LEU A 196 -25.05 54.31 -2.59
CA LEU A 196 -25.43 52.90 -2.67
C LEU A 196 -24.33 52.09 -3.35
N TYR A 197 -24.02 50.92 -2.78
CA TYR A 197 -23.15 49.92 -3.41
C TYR A 197 -24.01 48.90 -4.15
N ASN A 198 -23.40 48.20 -5.11
CA ASN A 198 -24.10 47.18 -5.90
C ASN A 198 -24.41 45.92 -5.08
N GLY A 199 -23.82 45.78 -3.90
CA GLY A 199 -23.98 44.68 -3.00
C GLY A 199 -22.79 44.47 -2.10
N TYR A 200 -22.75 43.32 -1.44
CA TYR A 200 -21.69 42.96 -0.50
C TYR A 200 -21.18 41.56 -0.79
N MET A 201 -19.86 41.37 -0.73
CA MET A 201 -19.21 40.05 -0.65
C MET A 201 -19.13 39.67 0.83
N ARG A 202 -19.39 38.41 1.15
CA ARG A 202 -19.33 37.92 2.54
C ARG A 202 -18.48 36.67 2.64
N GLY A 203 -17.88 36.54 3.82
CA GLY A 203 -17.11 35.39 4.19
C GLY A 203 -17.05 35.19 5.70
N VAL A 204 -16.59 34.03 6.10
CA VAL A 204 -16.36 33.67 7.50
C VAL A 204 -14.87 33.39 7.68
N VAL A 205 -14.29 33.93 8.76
CA VAL A 205 -12.91 33.68 9.15
C VAL A 205 -12.79 32.24 9.61
N THR A 206 -11.97 31.46 8.92
CA THR A 206 -11.74 30.06 9.23
C THR A 206 -10.41 29.78 9.93
N GLY A 207 -9.44 30.70 9.80
CA GLY A 207 -8.15 30.62 10.47
C GLY A 207 -7.50 31.99 10.59
N ILE A 208 -6.66 32.19 11.60
CA ILE A 208 -5.93 33.44 11.84
C ILE A 208 -4.50 33.13 12.24
N THR A 209 -3.59 33.87 11.62
CA THR A 209 -2.19 33.98 12.05
C THR A 209 -1.92 35.45 12.33
N SER A 210 -1.49 35.79 13.53
CA SER A 210 -1.19 37.17 13.87
C SER A 210 0.24 37.35 14.34
N THR A 211 0.90 38.39 13.83
CA THR A 211 2.28 38.75 14.17
C THR A 211 2.29 40.16 14.75
N ALA A 212 2.81 40.33 15.96
CA ALA A 212 2.94 41.63 16.62
C ALA A 212 3.99 42.50 15.89
N VAL A 213 3.67 43.77 15.66
CA VAL A 213 4.55 44.70 14.96
C VAL A 213 5.42 45.54 15.94
N GLY A 214 5.12 45.49 17.25
CA GLY A 214 5.95 46.11 18.30
C GLY A 214 5.48 47.49 18.76
N ASP A 215 4.48 48.07 18.13
CA ASP A 215 3.85 49.35 18.47
C ASP A 215 2.45 49.22 19.08
N GLY A 216 2.08 48.01 19.49
CA GLY A 216 0.72 47.69 19.97
C GLY A 216 -0.23 47.30 18.84
N THR A 217 0.27 47.24 17.61
CA THR A 217 -0.48 46.75 16.43
C THR A 217 -0.03 45.38 15.96
N TRP A 218 -0.89 44.74 15.19
CA TRP A 218 -0.69 43.40 14.66
C TRP A 218 -0.83 43.41 13.15
N THR A 219 -0.04 42.56 12.51
CA THR A 219 -0.32 42.07 11.14
C THR A 219 -1.06 40.77 11.26
N VAL A 220 -2.22 40.66 10.69
CA VAL A 220 -3.11 39.52 10.77
C VAL A 220 -3.31 38.93 9.38
N GLU A 221 -2.94 37.69 9.20
CA GLU A 221 -3.35 36.89 8.05
C GLU A 221 -4.61 36.13 8.42
N ALA A 222 -5.72 36.46 7.79
CA ALA A 222 -7.00 35.79 8.01
C ALA A 222 -7.34 34.91 6.81
N SER A 223 -7.53 33.63 7.08
CA SER A 223 -8.09 32.69 6.13
C SER A 223 -9.59 32.85 6.10
N VAL A 224 -10.18 33.16 4.97
CA VAL A 224 -11.60 33.47 4.82
C VAL A 224 -12.24 32.51 3.85
N LYS A 225 -13.32 31.86 4.28
CA LYS A 225 -14.23 31.13 3.43
C LYS A 225 -15.28 32.10 2.91
N VAL A 226 -15.29 32.34 1.62
CA VAL A 226 -16.29 33.22 0.99
C VAL A 226 -17.61 32.45 0.92
N THR A 227 -18.67 33.00 1.50
CA THR A 227 -19.97 32.32 1.58
C THR A 227 -20.88 32.65 0.39
N ASP A 228 -21.02 33.94 0.12
CA ASP A 228 -21.91 34.43 -0.94
C ASP A 228 -21.67 35.90 -1.24
N LYS A 229 -22.38 36.39 -2.25
CA LYS A 229 -22.59 37.84 -2.48
C LYS A 229 -24.05 38.17 -2.28
N VAL A 230 -24.30 39.35 -1.77
CA VAL A 230 -25.63 39.88 -1.52
C VAL A 230 -25.82 41.13 -2.35
N THR A 231 -26.90 41.22 -3.11
CA THR A 231 -27.27 42.42 -3.84
C THR A 231 -27.83 43.46 -2.89
N ASN A 232 -27.92 44.72 -3.34
CA ASN A 232 -28.61 45.79 -2.57
C ASN A 232 -30.07 45.49 -2.25
N ALA A 233 -30.73 44.62 -3.04
CA ALA A 233 -32.06 44.14 -2.75
C ALA A 233 -32.11 43.01 -1.70
N GLY A 234 -30.99 42.71 -1.06
CA GLY A 234 -30.90 41.65 -0.06
C GLY A 234 -30.93 40.23 -0.63
N VAL A 235 -30.78 40.06 -1.91
CA VAL A 235 -30.79 38.73 -2.57
C VAL A 235 -29.40 38.12 -2.47
N SER A 236 -29.30 37.03 -1.73
CA SER A 236 -28.08 36.24 -1.61
C SER A 236 -27.93 35.34 -2.85
N SER A 237 -26.74 35.26 -3.37
CA SER A 237 -26.34 34.29 -4.41
C SER A 237 -24.95 33.70 -4.12
N ALA A 238 -24.79 32.43 -4.43
CA ALA A 238 -23.47 31.81 -4.37
C ALA A 238 -22.53 32.44 -5.40
N LEU A 239 -21.22 32.39 -5.13
CA LEU A 239 -20.23 32.81 -6.11
C LEU A 239 -20.21 31.83 -7.28
N SER A 240 -20.17 32.37 -8.49
CA SER A 240 -19.96 31.57 -9.68
C SER A 240 -18.47 31.24 -9.83
N TYR A 241 -18.17 30.17 -10.55
CA TYR A 241 -16.80 29.81 -10.88
C TYR A 241 -16.07 30.98 -11.54
N GLY A 242 -14.88 31.34 -11.00
CA GLY A 242 -14.08 32.45 -11.49
C GLY A 242 -14.49 33.85 -11.01
N GLU A 243 -15.52 34.01 -10.18
CA GLU A 243 -15.79 35.27 -9.52
C GLU A 243 -14.71 35.61 -8.50
N LEU A 244 -14.33 36.87 -8.45
CA LEU A 244 -13.33 37.36 -7.50
C LEU A 244 -13.93 37.43 -6.09
N GLY A 245 -13.16 37.01 -5.09
CA GLY A 245 -13.49 37.20 -3.69
C GLY A 245 -13.25 38.64 -3.18
N PHE A 246 -12.81 38.76 -1.95
CA PHE A 246 -12.44 40.05 -1.38
C PHE A 246 -11.27 40.71 -2.14
N LYS A 247 -11.34 42.01 -2.36
CA LYS A 247 -10.33 42.80 -3.04
C LYS A 247 -9.59 43.71 -2.08
N ALA A 248 -8.28 43.87 -2.25
CA ALA A 248 -7.51 44.84 -1.49
C ALA A 248 -8.02 46.26 -1.73
N ALA A 249 -8.24 46.98 -0.63
CA ALA A 249 -8.58 48.39 -0.71
C ALA A 249 -7.35 49.26 -0.99
N THR A 250 -7.55 50.30 -1.77
CA THR A 250 -6.48 51.27 -2.06
C THR A 250 -6.33 52.36 -1.01
N SER A 251 -7.18 52.35 0.02
CA SER A 251 -7.20 53.42 1.09
C SER A 251 -7.39 52.82 2.45
N THR A 252 -6.99 53.58 3.48
CA THR A 252 -7.17 53.24 4.88
C THR A 252 -8.65 53.33 5.25
N VAL A 253 -9.16 52.24 5.86
CA VAL A 253 -10.56 52.12 6.30
C VAL A 253 -10.64 52.48 7.77
N VAL A 254 -11.51 53.41 8.14
CA VAL A 254 -11.77 53.80 9.53
C VAL A 254 -13.17 53.33 9.89
N PRO A 255 -13.31 52.30 10.77
CA PRO A 255 -14.63 51.81 11.14
C PRO A 255 -15.36 52.81 12.04
N THR A 256 -16.61 53.16 11.69
CA THR A 256 -17.50 53.96 12.53
C THR A 256 -18.77 53.17 12.83
N SER A 257 -19.29 53.28 14.05
CA SER A 257 -20.56 52.69 14.43
C SER A 257 -21.71 53.64 14.13
N THR A 258 -22.74 53.18 13.42
CA THR A 258 -23.97 53.94 13.22
C THR A 258 -25.11 53.26 13.94
N SER A 259 -25.80 54.02 14.80
CA SER A 259 -26.97 53.51 15.50
C SER A 259 -28.15 53.42 14.53
N ILE A 260 -28.68 52.22 14.39
CA ILE A 260 -29.92 51.98 13.68
C ILE A 260 -31.03 52.25 14.67
N GLY A 261 -31.68 53.38 14.54
CA GLY A 261 -32.63 53.86 15.50
C GLY A 261 -33.95 53.10 15.66
N SER A 262 -33.89 51.77 15.78
CA SER A 262 -35.05 50.98 16.15
C SER A 262 -35.00 50.63 17.64
N THR A 263 -35.94 51.17 18.36
CA THR A 263 -36.17 50.80 19.74
C THR A 263 -37.16 49.65 19.77
N LEU A 264 -36.66 48.45 20.06
CA LEU A 264 -37.51 47.28 20.25
C LEU A 264 -38.09 47.29 21.68
N GLY A 265 -39.42 47.07 21.77
CA GLY A 265 -40.09 46.94 23.06
C GLY A 265 -39.59 45.71 23.83
N ALA A 266 -39.76 45.75 25.15
CA ALA A 266 -39.38 44.64 26.02
C ALA A 266 -40.16 43.36 25.66
N THR A 267 -39.54 42.44 24.92
CA THR A 267 -40.03 41.09 24.75
C THR A 267 -38.98 40.12 25.29
N ASP A 268 -39.43 38.98 25.81
CA ASP A 268 -38.56 37.95 26.35
C ASP A 268 -37.65 37.36 25.25
N LEU A 269 -36.46 37.88 25.13
CA LEU A 269 -35.45 37.43 24.13
C LEU A 269 -34.44 36.46 24.80
N LEU A 270 -34.91 35.59 25.66
CA LEU A 270 -34.06 34.56 26.28
C LEU A 270 -33.58 33.54 25.24
N ASN A 271 -32.27 33.58 24.99
CA ASN A 271 -31.58 32.61 24.10
C ASN A 271 -32.09 32.57 22.62
N ASP A 272 -32.71 33.64 22.17
CA ASP A 272 -33.13 33.72 20.78
C ASP A 272 -32.04 34.29 19.89
N ILE A 273 -31.83 33.67 18.77
CA ILE A 273 -30.95 34.14 17.68
C ILE A 273 -31.71 35.02 16.67
N THR A 274 -33.03 35.16 16.81
CA THR A 274 -33.86 35.96 15.90
C THR A 274 -34.28 37.26 16.59
N ILE A 275 -33.86 38.36 16.02
CA ILE A 275 -34.23 39.71 16.48
C ILE A 275 -35.39 40.18 15.59
N THR A 276 -36.56 40.36 16.21
CA THR A 276 -37.80 40.82 15.53
C THR A 276 -38.05 42.30 15.76
N GLY A 277 -38.95 42.89 14.98
CA GLY A 277 -39.36 44.30 15.14
C GLY A 277 -38.44 45.30 14.47
N ILE A 278 -37.61 44.88 13.56
CA ILE A 278 -36.77 45.76 12.74
C ILE A 278 -37.72 46.39 11.67
N THR A 279 -37.69 47.73 11.59
CA THR A 279 -38.56 48.43 10.62
C THR A 279 -38.04 48.27 9.20
N THR A 280 -38.98 48.18 8.24
CA THR A 280 -38.68 48.00 6.80
C THR A 280 -37.83 49.11 6.20
N GLU A 281 -37.79 50.26 6.81
CA GLU A 281 -36.91 51.38 6.41
C GLU A 281 -35.41 51.05 6.58
N ASN A 282 -35.10 50.08 7.39
CA ASN A 282 -33.71 49.65 7.68
C ASN A 282 -33.27 48.43 6.83
N LEU A 283 -34.16 47.97 5.94
CA LEU A 283 -33.90 46.77 5.13
C LEU A 283 -33.90 47.06 3.62
N ASN A 284 -34.21 48.26 3.19
CA ASN A 284 -34.39 48.61 1.77
C ASN A 284 -33.83 49.99 1.40
N GLY A 285 -32.66 50.05 0.84
CA GLY A 285 -32.25 51.11 -0.07
C GLY A 285 -31.57 52.33 0.52
N ASP A 286 -31.37 52.42 1.83
CA ASP A 286 -30.51 53.44 2.46
C ASP A 286 -29.25 52.76 3.02
N ALA A 287 -28.18 52.81 2.27
CA ALA A 287 -26.90 52.17 2.63
C ALA A 287 -26.32 52.62 3.98
N SER A 288 -26.82 53.72 4.54
CA SER A 288 -26.43 54.19 5.89
C SER A 288 -27.19 53.50 7.00
N LYS A 289 -28.31 52.85 6.68
CA LYS A 289 -29.25 52.28 7.67
C LYS A 289 -29.56 50.82 7.45
N ASP A 290 -29.27 50.27 6.28
CA ASP A 290 -29.64 48.92 5.94
C ASP A 290 -28.72 47.91 6.63
N ILE A 291 -29.33 46.87 7.21
CA ILE A 291 -28.63 45.72 7.74
C ILE A 291 -28.45 44.72 6.63
N ALA A 292 -27.22 44.32 6.37
CA ALA A 292 -26.91 43.25 5.42
C ALA A 292 -26.49 41.97 6.18
N LEU A 293 -26.67 40.85 5.49
CA LEU A 293 -26.12 39.60 6.00
C LEU A 293 -24.59 39.71 6.13
N GLY A 294 -24.04 39.27 7.24
CA GLY A 294 -22.62 39.46 7.58
C GLY A 294 -22.30 40.72 8.34
N ASP A 295 -23.23 41.67 8.48
CA ASP A 295 -23.04 42.82 9.35
C ASP A 295 -22.92 42.37 10.80
N VAL A 296 -22.13 43.12 11.56
CA VAL A 296 -22.05 42.94 12.99
C VAL A 296 -22.98 43.90 13.65
N VAL A 297 -23.85 43.38 14.53
CA VAL A 297 -24.79 44.15 15.31
C VAL A 297 -24.44 44.09 16.80
N THR A 298 -24.59 45.21 17.48
CA THR A 298 -24.45 45.31 18.93
C THR A 298 -25.76 45.80 19.52
N VAL A 299 -26.01 45.50 20.79
CA VAL A 299 -27.15 46.00 21.55
C VAL A 299 -26.68 47.08 22.49
N THR A 300 -27.28 48.26 22.36
CA THR A 300 -27.04 49.42 23.27
C THR A 300 -28.32 49.76 24.02
N GLY A 301 -28.22 50.09 25.28
CA GLY A 301 -29.38 50.34 26.15
C GLY A 301 -30.02 49.05 26.65
N GLY A 302 -30.97 49.18 27.54
CA GLY A 302 -31.60 48.06 28.22
C GLY A 302 -30.79 47.48 29.40
N THR A 303 -31.46 47.23 30.53
CA THR A 303 -30.77 46.70 31.69
C THR A 303 -30.79 45.18 31.64
N GLY A 304 -29.61 44.54 31.60
CA GLY A 304 -29.47 43.09 31.66
C GLY A 304 -29.45 42.37 30.29
N ILE A 305 -29.49 43.09 29.18
CA ILE A 305 -29.43 42.51 27.85
C ILE A 305 -28.00 42.59 27.30
N SER A 306 -27.48 41.49 26.77
CA SER A 306 -26.16 41.47 26.16
C SER A 306 -26.11 40.55 24.93
N ILE A 307 -25.44 40.99 23.89
CA ILE A 307 -25.07 40.19 22.73
C ILE A 307 -23.54 39.95 22.71
N GLY A 308 -22.90 40.25 23.83
CA GLY A 308 -21.45 40.16 23.91
C GLY A 308 -20.72 41.25 23.11
N ALA A 309 -19.63 40.91 22.45
CA ALA A 309 -18.83 41.86 21.65
C ALA A 309 -19.46 42.20 20.29
N GLY A 310 -20.68 41.74 20.05
CA GLY A 310 -21.41 41.84 18.79
C GLY A 310 -21.79 40.49 18.23
N ALA A 311 -22.77 40.41 17.36
CA ALA A 311 -23.22 39.21 16.65
C ALA A 311 -23.28 39.47 15.16
N THR A 312 -22.95 38.46 14.37
CA THR A 312 -23.00 38.56 12.90
C THR A 312 -24.40 38.21 12.40
N VAL A 313 -24.93 38.99 11.51
CA VAL A 313 -26.23 38.74 10.87
C VAL A 313 -26.07 37.62 9.87
N ILE A 314 -26.75 36.49 10.09
CA ILE A 314 -26.71 35.30 9.25
C ILE A 314 -27.99 35.06 8.48
N GLY A 315 -29.06 35.82 8.78
CA GLY A 315 -30.32 35.75 8.04
C GLY A 315 -31.08 37.08 8.13
N ILE A 316 -31.80 37.46 7.10
CA ILE A 316 -32.63 38.65 7.05
C ILE A 316 -34.05 38.24 6.60
N GLY A 317 -35.04 38.60 7.42
CA GLY A 317 -36.45 38.51 7.08
C GLY A 317 -37.06 39.91 6.85
N LEU A 318 -38.35 39.98 6.60
CA LEU A 318 -39.05 41.24 6.31
C LEU A 318 -39.04 42.21 7.50
N THR A 319 -39.06 41.70 8.71
CA THR A 319 -39.07 42.47 9.94
C THR A 319 -38.19 41.88 11.06
N ALA A 320 -37.29 41.01 10.69
CA ALA A 320 -36.41 40.29 11.63
C ALA A 320 -35.03 40.02 11.04
N ILE A 321 -34.02 39.94 11.86
CA ILE A 321 -32.70 39.45 11.53
C ILE A 321 -32.39 38.24 12.38
N THR A 322 -31.64 37.28 11.81
CA THR A 322 -31.07 36.14 12.52
C THR A 322 -29.57 36.39 12.70
N VAL A 323 -29.07 36.17 13.90
CA VAL A 323 -27.67 36.39 14.25
C VAL A 323 -26.97 35.07 14.63
N ASP A 324 -25.65 35.08 14.59
CA ASP A 324 -24.79 33.88 14.81
C ASP A 324 -24.68 33.45 16.28
N ARG A 325 -25.20 34.24 17.18
CA ARG A 325 -25.20 33.98 18.63
C ARG A 325 -26.44 34.53 19.30
N ALA A 326 -26.87 33.89 20.38
CA ALA A 326 -28.05 34.28 21.12
C ALA A 326 -27.84 35.59 21.89
N ILE A 327 -28.87 36.40 21.93
CA ILE A 327 -28.97 37.53 22.85
C ILE A 327 -29.26 36.97 24.25
N THR A 328 -28.43 37.33 25.22
CA THR A 328 -28.58 36.88 26.60
C THR A 328 -29.14 37.98 27.48
N GLY A 329 -29.97 37.59 28.46
CA GLY A 329 -30.52 38.49 29.47
C GLY A 329 -32.01 38.80 29.28
N ILE A 330 -32.65 39.25 30.37
CA ILE A 330 -34.04 39.66 30.38
C ILE A 330 -34.06 41.19 30.59
N GLY A 331 -34.53 41.92 29.58
CA GLY A 331 -34.66 43.38 29.66
C GLY A 331 -36.11 43.79 29.79
N THR A 332 -36.36 44.66 30.75
CA THR A 332 -37.69 45.33 30.90
C THR A 332 -37.74 46.71 30.24
N THR A 333 -36.63 47.17 29.68
CA THR A 333 -36.47 48.48 29.07
C THR A 333 -36.11 48.35 27.59
N ALA A 334 -36.56 49.33 26.79
CA ALA A 334 -36.22 49.41 25.39
C ALA A 334 -34.72 49.44 25.14
N TYR A 335 -34.28 48.69 24.14
CA TYR A 335 -32.88 48.65 23.73
C TYR A 335 -32.75 49.03 22.25
N THR A 336 -31.60 49.46 21.85
CA THR A 336 -31.30 49.85 20.48
C THR A 336 -30.31 48.91 19.89
N ILE A 337 -30.60 48.39 18.72
CA ILE A 337 -29.64 47.64 17.89
C ILE A 337 -28.82 48.64 17.10
N SER A 338 -27.54 48.55 17.25
CA SER A 338 -26.59 49.38 16.49
C SER A 338 -25.79 48.47 15.53
N ARG A 339 -25.74 48.86 14.27
CA ARG A 339 -24.85 48.28 13.29
C ARG A 339 -23.49 48.96 13.38
N VAL A 340 -22.46 48.21 13.34
CA VAL A 340 -21.11 48.74 13.10
C VAL A 340 -20.98 48.97 11.61
N THR A 341 -21.00 50.24 11.22
CA THR A 341 -20.81 50.66 9.83
C THR A 341 -19.54 51.46 9.72
N ASP A 342 -18.93 51.32 8.56
CA ASP A 342 -17.83 52.17 8.16
C ASP A 342 -18.30 53.25 7.19
N VAL A 343 -17.96 54.49 7.47
CA VAL A 343 -18.33 55.62 6.64
C VAL A 343 -17.07 56.18 5.99
N THR A 344 -16.50 55.44 5.09
CA THR A 344 -15.46 56.00 4.26
C THR A 344 -15.91 56.13 2.81
N THR A 345 -15.38 57.14 2.13
CA THR A 345 -15.76 57.49 0.76
C THR A 345 -15.18 56.56 -0.30
N ASN A 346 -14.64 55.43 0.06
CA ASN A 346 -13.97 54.51 -0.86
C ASN A 346 -14.51 53.08 -0.83
N ILE A 347 -14.63 52.62 -1.97
CA ILE A 347 -15.21 51.47 -2.62
C ILE A 347 -14.60 50.15 -2.13
N ASN A 348 -14.38 49.65 -1.15
CA ASN A 348 -13.92 48.32 -0.79
C ASN A 348 -13.54 48.24 0.69
N GLN A 349 -14.53 48.30 1.51
CA GLN A 349 -14.38 48.17 2.95
C GLN A 349 -14.45 46.72 3.37
N LEU A 350 -13.50 46.35 4.23
CA LEU A 350 -13.49 45.05 4.87
C LEU A 350 -13.85 45.19 6.33
N TYR A 351 -14.89 44.49 6.76
CA TYR A 351 -15.32 44.45 8.15
C TYR A 351 -14.71 43.28 8.89
N THR A 352 -14.04 43.52 9.98
CA THR A 352 -13.42 42.45 10.76
C THR A 352 -13.97 42.31 12.18
N LYS A 353 -14.54 43.39 12.76
CA LYS A 353 -15.07 43.39 14.12
C LYS A 353 -15.88 44.63 14.47
N SER A 354 -16.80 44.50 15.42
CA SER A 354 -17.73 45.52 15.91
C SER A 354 -17.18 46.50 16.93
N SER A 355 -15.92 46.83 16.97
CA SER A 355 -15.48 47.84 17.92
C SER A 355 -15.26 49.18 17.25
N ALA A 356 -15.79 50.20 17.88
CA ALA A 356 -15.72 51.61 17.49
C ALA A 356 -14.33 52.25 17.70
N ALA A 357 -13.28 51.48 17.63
CA ALA A 357 -11.93 52.08 17.70
C ALA A 357 -11.53 52.54 16.32
N ALA A 358 -11.26 53.81 16.20
CA ALA A 358 -10.83 54.47 14.97
C ALA A 358 -9.38 54.14 14.57
N ASP A 359 -8.95 52.90 14.72
CA ASP A 359 -7.64 52.48 14.33
C ASP A 359 -7.70 52.06 12.86
N GLY A 360 -6.99 52.80 12.02
CA GLY A 360 -6.93 52.52 10.59
C GLY A 360 -6.34 51.16 10.30
N VAL A 361 -7.20 50.21 9.98
CA VAL A 361 -6.81 48.88 9.51
C VAL A 361 -6.53 48.97 8.03
N THR A 362 -5.31 48.70 7.63
CA THR A 362 -4.94 48.65 6.21
C THR A 362 -5.07 47.23 5.70
N PHE A 363 -5.94 47.05 4.73
CA PHE A 363 -6.03 45.83 3.98
C PHE A 363 -4.99 45.85 2.84
N THR A 364 -3.93 45.05 2.93
CA THR A 364 -2.76 45.19 2.06
C THR A 364 -2.68 44.14 0.95
N SER A 365 -3.29 42.98 1.13
CA SER A 365 -3.30 41.96 0.09
C SER A 365 -4.51 41.04 0.21
N SER A 366 -4.95 40.55 -0.92
CA SER A 366 -5.90 39.42 -0.99
C SER A 366 -5.54 38.53 -2.17
N THR A 367 -5.76 37.26 -2.05
CA THR A 367 -5.83 36.36 -3.19
C THR A 367 -7.18 36.60 -3.88
N ASN A 368 -7.17 37.14 -5.07
CA ASN A 368 -8.37 37.64 -5.74
C ASN A 368 -9.19 36.60 -6.49
N LYS A 369 -9.00 35.31 -6.18
CA LYS A 369 -9.68 34.23 -6.88
C LYS A 369 -10.14 33.18 -5.89
N ASP A 370 -11.05 32.32 -6.33
CA ASP A 370 -11.37 31.11 -5.57
C ASP A 370 -10.08 30.36 -5.24
N TRP A 371 -9.77 30.31 -3.96
CA TRP A 371 -8.54 29.72 -3.45
C TRP A 371 -8.32 28.30 -4.02
N TYR A 372 -9.37 27.45 -4.05
CA TYR A 372 -9.26 26.08 -4.53
C TYR A 372 -8.86 25.98 -5.99
N ASN A 373 -9.38 26.86 -6.83
CA ASN A 373 -9.10 26.84 -8.27
C ASN A 373 -7.66 27.21 -8.62
N GLU A 374 -6.97 27.88 -7.74
CA GLU A 374 -5.57 28.27 -7.89
C GLU A 374 -4.58 27.29 -7.27
N GLN A 375 -5.08 26.34 -6.45
CA GLN A 375 -4.20 25.37 -5.81
C GLN A 375 -3.72 24.30 -6.81
N THR A 376 -2.40 24.10 -6.78
CA THR A 376 -1.71 23.04 -7.52
C THR A 376 -1.29 21.93 -6.56
N LEU A 377 -0.87 20.79 -7.11
CA LEU A 377 -0.26 19.70 -6.34
C LEU A 377 1.14 20.03 -5.80
N GLY A 378 1.68 21.22 -6.10
CA GLY A 378 3.01 21.65 -5.67
C GLY A 378 4.15 20.84 -6.28
N LEU A 379 3.99 20.37 -7.52
CA LEU A 379 5.02 19.63 -8.25
C LEU A 379 6.10 20.58 -8.79
N THR A 380 7.33 20.09 -8.88
CA THR A 380 8.48 20.92 -9.29
C THR A 380 8.46 21.25 -10.79
N ASN A 381 8.00 20.30 -11.61
CA ASN A 381 8.10 20.38 -13.06
C ASN A 381 6.75 20.49 -13.79
N SER A 382 5.63 20.55 -13.06
CA SER A 382 4.30 20.64 -13.67
C SER A 382 3.29 21.32 -12.75
N ASP A 383 2.36 22.08 -13.35
CA ASP A 383 1.26 22.71 -12.64
C ASP A 383 -0.02 21.89 -12.81
N VAL A 384 -0.14 20.84 -12.04
CA VAL A 384 -1.41 20.08 -11.96
C VAL A 384 -2.29 20.72 -10.89
N TYR A 385 -3.46 21.21 -11.31
CA TYR A 385 -4.40 21.88 -10.42
C TYR A 385 -5.34 20.87 -9.73
N TRP A 386 -5.66 21.12 -8.46
CA TRP A 386 -6.61 20.31 -7.70
C TRP A 386 -7.99 20.22 -8.36
N LYS A 387 -8.45 21.30 -8.98
CA LYS A 387 -9.71 21.33 -9.75
C LYS A 387 -9.78 20.32 -10.91
N SER A 388 -8.63 19.86 -11.41
CA SER A 388 -8.57 18.79 -12.42
C SER A 388 -8.63 17.38 -11.82
N ILE A 389 -8.44 17.27 -10.52
CA ILE A 389 -8.48 16.01 -9.78
C ILE A 389 -9.88 15.71 -9.27
N ALA A 390 -10.48 16.67 -8.55
CA ALA A 390 -11.80 16.58 -7.95
C ALA A 390 -12.38 17.97 -7.71
N GLU A 391 -13.65 18.05 -7.35
CA GLU A 391 -14.27 19.28 -6.85
C GLU A 391 -13.78 19.58 -5.44
N LYS A 392 -13.98 20.82 -4.99
CA LYS A 392 -13.58 21.29 -3.66
C LYS A 392 -14.13 20.41 -2.56
N PRO A 393 -13.28 19.89 -1.65
CA PRO A 393 -13.77 19.12 -0.52
C PRO A 393 -14.56 20.01 0.44
N GLY A 394 -15.55 19.45 1.08
CA GLY A 394 -16.48 20.20 1.93
C GLY A 394 -16.87 19.43 3.19
N THR A 395 -18.12 19.06 3.26
CA THR A 395 -18.69 18.31 4.38
C THR A 395 -19.37 17.07 3.82
N SER A 396 -18.95 15.90 4.28
CA SER A 396 -19.56 14.63 3.88
C SER A 396 -21.01 14.52 4.38
N ALA A 397 -21.80 13.70 3.68
CA ALA A 397 -23.16 13.41 4.12
C ALA A 397 -23.20 12.84 5.55
N PHE A 398 -22.25 11.98 5.89
CA PHE A 398 -22.09 11.40 7.22
C PHE A 398 -21.88 12.45 8.31
N ALA A 399 -21.00 13.41 8.06
CA ALA A 399 -20.72 14.51 8.98
C ALA A 399 -21.88 15.50 9.07
N ALA A 400 -22.50 15.82 7.96
CA ALA A 400 -23.65 16.73 7.90
C ALA A 400 -24.84 16.22 8.73
N GLU A 401 -25.15 14.93 8.67
CA GLU A 401 -26.19 14.29 9.49
C GLU A 401 -25.91 14.40 10.99
N ARG A 402 -24.65 14.57 11.40
CA ARG A 402 -24.19 14.72 12.80
C ARG A 402 -23.90 16.14 13.19
N SER A 403 -24.37 17.11 12.39
CA SER A 403 -24.10 18.55 12.61
C SER A 403 -22.62 18.91 12.63
N SER A 404 -21.79 18.11 11.98
CA SER A 404 -20.35 18.36 11.81
C SER A 404 -20.07 19.02 10.46
N LYS A 405 -18.92 19.69 10.32
CA LYS A 405 -18.53 20.44 9.13
C LYS A 405 -17.06 20.28 8.80
N ASN A 406 -16.72 20.46 7.51
CA ASN A 406 -15.35 20.54 6.97
C ASN A 406 -14.52 19.26 7.20
N ASP A 407 -15.16 18.11 7.18
CA ASP A 407 -14.48 16.85 7.42
C ASP A 407 -13.82 16.27 6.16
N GLU A 408 -14.21 16.70 4.96
CA GLU A 408 -13.66 16.12 3.73
C GLU A 408 -12.23 16.56 3.44
N ILE A 409 -11.46 15.61 2.89
CA ILE A 409 -10.07 15.78 2.47
C ILE A 409 -9.81 14.96 1.21
N HIS A 410 -8.95 15.47 0.33
CA HIS A 410 -8.40 14.72 -0.80
C HIS A 410 -6.94 14.42 -0.55
N VAL A 411 -6.53 13.21 -0.94
CA VAL A 411 -5.13 12.75 -0.90
C VAL A 411 -4.75 12.25 -2.28
N VAL A 412 -3.62 12.68 -2.79
CA VAL A 412 -3.08 12.30 -4.11
C VAL A 412 -1.63 11.89 -3.93
N VAL A 413 -1.27 10.73 -4.47
CA VAL A 413 0.10 10.23 -4.48
C VAL A 413 0.69 10.45 -5.87
N VAL A 414 1.85 11.08 -5.95
CA VAL A 414 2.50 11.48 -7.19
C VAL A 414 3.94 10.98 -7.24
N ASP A 415 4.34 10.45 -8.39
CA ASP A 415 5.73 10.10 -8.69
C ASP A 415 6.48 11.34 -9.22
N GLU A 416 6.97 12.18 -8.32
CA GLU A 416 7.67 13.43 -8.72
C GLU A 416 8.95 13.15 -9.49
N SER A 417 9.69 12.12 -9.09
CA SER A 417 10.99 11.79 -9.70
C SER A 417 10.87 10.95 -10.97
N GLY A 418 9.75 10.28 -11.19
CA GLY A 418 9.58 9.30 -12.25
C GLY A 418 10.24 7.94 -11.94
N SER A 419 10.67 7.71 -10.71
CA SER A 419 11.36 6.47 -10.32
C SER A 419 10.43 5.26 -10.30
N VAL A 420 9.15 5.46 -10.04
CA VAL A 420 8.14 4.41 -9.92
C VAL A 420 7.47 4.11 -11.25
N SER A 421 6.93 5.14 -11.90
CA SER A 421 6.15 5.02 -13.14
C SER A 421 6.97 5.18 -14.42
N GLY A 422 8.19 5.68 -14.31
CA GLY A 422 9.04 6.08 -15.45
C GLY A 422 8.73 7.49 -16.01
N ILE A 423 7.73 8.18 -15.47
CA ILE A 423 7.30 9.51 -15.90
C ILE A 423 7.24 10.43 -14.69
N ALA A 424 8.10 11.45 -14.66
CA ALA A 424 8.10 12.44 -13.59
C ALA A 424 6.79 13.23 -13.54
N GLY A 425 6.25 13.45 -12.35
CA GLY A 425 4.99 14.16 -12.12
C GLY A 425 3.72 13.34 -12.42
N ASN A 426 3.86 12.03 -12.64
CA ASN A 426 2.72 11.16 -12.86
C ASN A 426 1.92 10.95 -11.57
N VAL A 427 0.59 11.08 -11.65
CA VAL A 427 -0.32 10.78 -10.54
C VAL A 427 -0.50 9.27 -10.45
N LEU A 428 -0.01 8.68 -9.36
CA LEU A 428 -0.11 7.25 -9.09
C LEU A 428 -1.49 6.87 -8.56
N GLU A 429 -1.96 7.60 -7.53
CA GLU A 429 -3.23 7.30 -6.86
C GLU A 429 -3.99 8.56 -6.49
N LYS A 430 -5.31 8.45 -6.45
CA LYS A 430 -6.24 9.51 -6.05
C LYS A 430 -7.25 8.98 -5.05
N PHE A 431 -7.26 9.59 -3.88
CA PHE A 431 -8.26 9.33 -2.84
C PHE A 431 -9.03 10.62 -2.60
N THR A 432 -10.26 10.67 -3.08
CA THR A 432 -11.10 11.87 -3.02
C THR A 432 -12.25 11.68 -2.05
N TYR A 433 -12.69 12.78 -1.42
CA TYR A 433 -13.82 12.81 -0.48
C TYR A 433 -13.67 11.86 0.71
N LEU A 434 -12.44 11.71 1.21
CA LEU A 434 -12.19 11.02 2.46
C LEU A 434 -12.58 11.91 3.64
N SER A 435 -12.88 11.32 4.79
CA SER A 435 -13.26 12.07 5.98
C SER A 435 -12.12 12.16 7.01
N LYS A 436 -11.98 13.29 7.66
CA LYS A 436 -11.14 13.49 8.85
C LYS A 436 -11.76 12.92 10.12
N ALA A 437 -13.04 12.53 10.07
CA ALA A 437 -13.73 11.90 11.17
C ALA A 437 -13.39 10.42 11.27
N LYS A 438 -12.95 9.97 12.47
CA LYS A 438 -12.56 8.57 12.70
C LYS A 438 -13.70 7.57 12.51
N ASP A 439 -14.92 8.00 12.79
CA ASP A 439 -16.14 7.20 12.59
C ASP A 439 -16.80 7.41 11.22
N GLY A 440 -16.16 8.15 10.31
CA GLY A 440 -16.67 8.47 8.97
C GLY A 440 -16.93 7.20 8.14
N LYS A 441 -18.14 7.08 7.57
CA LYS A 441 -18.57 5.90 6.80
C LYS A 441 -19.46 6.30 5.62
N ILE A 442 -19.33 5.58 4.51
CA ILE A 442 -20.33 5.60 3.42
C ILE A 442 -21.39 4.53 3.66
N SER A 443 -20.97 3.37 4.16
CA SER A 443 -21.83 2.24 4.48
C SER A 443 -21.36 1.59 5.80
N PRO A 444 -22.18 0.74 6.45
CA PRO A 444 -21.76 0.08 7.69
C PRO A 444 -20.43 -0.67 7.64
N ALA A 445 -20.03 -1.10 6.44
CA ALA A 445 -18.82 -1.88 6.21
C ALA A 445 -17.67 -1.07 5.59
N GLU A 446 -17.90 0.17 5.16
CA GLU A 446 -16.91 0.97 4.45
C GLU A 446 -16.58 2.26 5.19
N SER A 447 -15.41 2.28 5.85
CA SER A 447 -14.83 3.48 6.43
C SER A 447 -14.31 4.41 5.35
N ILE A 448 -14.60 5.71 5.50
CA ILE A 448 -14.00 6.78 4.71
C ILE A 448 -13.01 7.60 5.54
N TYR A 449 -12.67 7.16 6.74
CA TYR A 449 -11.61 7.79 7.50
C TYR A 449 -10.30 7.75 6.70
N TYR A 450 -9.67 8.91 6.48
CA TYR A 450 -8.59 9.01 5.50
C TYR A 450 -7.37 8.14 5.84
N LYS A 451 -7.03 8.00 7.13
CA LYS A 451 -5.93 7.12 7.57
C LYS A 451 -6.18 5.67 7.18
N ASP A 452 -7.31 5.11 7.61
CA ASP A 452 -7.68 3.73 7.33
C ASP A 452 -7.80 3.46 5.83
N SER A 453 -8.44 4.42 5.12
CA SER A 453 -8.69 4.28 3.69
C SER A 453 -7.40 4.30 2.87
N VAL A 454 -6.47 5.21 3.17
CA VAL A 454 -5.18 5.28 2.50
C VAL A 454 -4.31 4.09 2.88
N ALA A 455 -4.19 3.76 4.17
CA ALA A 455 -3.34 2.64 4.61
C ALA A 455 -3.75 1.29 3.99
N ARG A 456 -5.07 1.05 3.82
CA ARG A 456 -5.58 -0.21 3.25
C ARG A 456 -5.59 -0.24 1.72
N LYS A 457 -5.92 0.88 1.08
CA LYS A 457 -6.16 0.94 -0.38
C LYS A 457 -4.94 1.38 -1.18
N SER A 458 -4.01 2.14 -0.58
CA SER A 458 -2.80 2.59 -1.26
C SER A 458 -1.83 1.43 -1.48
N GLU A 459 -1.23 1.38 -2.65
CA GLU A 459 -0.11 0.49 -2.97
C GLU A 459 1.25 1.14 -2.66
N TYR A 460 1.28 2.46 -2.34
CA TYR A 460 2.52 3.22 -2.24
C TYR A 460 2.80 3.81 -0.87
N VAL A 461 1.78 4.16 -0.07
CA VAL A 461 1.99 4.93 1.16
C VAL A 461 1.16 4.46 2.34
N TYR A 462 1.70 4.66 3.54
CA TYR A 462 1.01 4.62 4.83
C TYR A 462 0.87 6.03 5.39
N VAL A 463 -0.15 6.24 6.23
CA VAL A 463 -0.37 7.47 6.99
C VAL A 463 0.16 7.31 8.40
N GLY A 464 0.96 8.27 8.85
CA GLY A 464 1.62 8.22 10.14
C GLY A 464 0.74 8.63 11.30
N TYR A 465 1.28 8.43 12.50
CA TYR A 465 0.71 8.85 13.76
C TYR A 465 1.73 9.69 14.55
N SER A 466 1.30 10.76 15.21
CA SER A 466 2.17 11.54 16.07
C SER A 466 1.47 11.86 17.38
N THR A 467 2.11 11.58 18.50
CA THR A 467 1.60 11.95 19.85
C THR A 467 2.11 13.28 20.35
N SER A 468 3.14 13.85 19.70
CA SER A 468 3.84 15.03 20.21
C SER A 468 3.56 16.26 19.37
N GLY A 469 2.75 17.18 19.90
CA GLY A 469 2.33 18.42 19.24
C GLY A 469 3.42 19.42 18.87
N THR A 470 4.69 19.06 18.89
CA THR A 470 5.79 20.01 18.71
C THR A 470 6.65 19.77 17.48
N ALA A 471 6.52 18.65 16.80
CA ALA A 471 7.33 18.39 15.62
C ALA A 471 6.72 19.03 14.38
N SER A 472 7.36 20.10 13.94
CA SER A 472 7.27 20.67 12.57
C SER A 472 5.88 20.77 11.96
N GLY A 473 4.93 21.28 12.72
CA GLY A 473 3.65 21.60 12.13
C GLY A 473 2.54 20.58 12.31
N LEU A 474 2.82 19.46 12.89
CA LEU A 474 1.83 18.54 13.39
C LEU A 474 1.46 18.98 14.82
N THR A 475 0.21 19.34 15.06
CA THR A 475 -0.26 19.60 16.42
C THR A 475 -1.05 18.41 16.88
N ASP A 476 -0.74 18.00 18.06
CA ASP A 476 -1.28 16.81 18.65
C ASP A 476 -2.53 17.06 19.45
N SER A 477 -3.57 16.32 19.18
CA SER A 477 -4.59 15.91 20.12
C SER A 477 -5.00 14.48 19.80
N GLY A 478 -4.01 13.59 19.81
CA GLY A 478 -4.24 12.17 19.75
C GLY A 478 -4.28 11.54 18.37
N ASP A 479 -4.54 12.25 17.28
CA ASP A 479 -4.52 11.72 15.90
C ASP A 479 -4.30 12.84 14.88
N ASN A 480 -3.53 13.85 15.25
CA ASN A 480 -3.42 15.08 14.47
C ASN A 480 -2.33 15.01 13.44
N ASP A 481 -2.73 14.81 12.24
CA ASP A 481 -1.86 14.95 11.08
C ASP A 481 -1.83 16.38 10.55
N TYR A 482 -2.58 17.28 11.18
CA TYR A 482 -2.76 18.66 10.75
C TYR A 482 -2.42 19.66 11.84
N LYS A 483 -1.90 20.80 11.42
CA LYS A 483 -1.74 21.97 12.29
C LYS A 483 -3.08 22.55 12.67
N PHE A 484 -3.43 22.50 13.93
CA PHE A 484 -4.57 23.25 14.45
C PHE A 484 -4.11 24.43 15.25
N THR A 485 -4.46 25.61 14.80
CA THR A 485 -4.09 26.84 15.48
C THR A 485 -5.28 27.49 16.19
N ALA A 486 -6.47 26.92 16.06
CA ALA A 486 -7.68 27.54 16.53
C ALA A 486 -8.31 26.80 17.71
N THR A 487 -8.47 27.50 18.82
CA THR A 487 -9.32 27.06 19.92
C THR A 487 -10.78 26.96 19.45
N GLY A 488 -11.40 25.82 19.66
CA GLY A 488 -12.83 25.62 19.36
C GLY A 488 -13.13 24.93 18.02
N VAL A 489 -12.11 24.58 17.24
CA VAL A 489 -12.26 23.78 16.03
C VAL A 489 -11.98 22.33 16.39
N GLY A 490 -12.85 21.42 15.94
CA GLY A 490 -12.72 19.99 16.21
C GLY A 490 -11.50 19.39 15.54
N ASN A 491 -10.97 18.36 16.15
CA ASN A 491 -9.73 17.72 15.77
C ASN A 491 -9.95 16.65 14.70
N VAL A 492 -8.97 16.44 13.83
CA VAL A 492 -8.89 15.26 12.99
C VAL A 492 -8.81 14.01 13.86
N GLY A 493 -9.43 12.90 13.46
CA GLY A 493 -9.50 11.69 14.27
C GLY A 493 -10.56 11.68 15.37
N SER A 494 -11.28 12.78 15.58
CA SER A 494 -12.46 12.81 16.46
C SER A 494 -13.68 12.22 15.75
N ASN A 495 -14.66 11.76 16.53
CA ASN A 495 -15.95 11.33 15.97
C ASN A 495 -16.75 12.53 15.44
N ALA A 496 -17.47 12.34 14.37
CA ALA A 496 -18.33 13.36 13.78
C ALA A 496 -19.60 13.59 14.61
N GLN A 497 -19.51 14.40 15.63
CA GLN A 497 -20.63 14.74 16.51
C GLN A 497 -20.60 16.23 16.88
N GLY A 498 -21.22 17.05 16.08
CA GLY A 498 -21.30 18.49 16.32
C GLY A 498 -19.96 19.24 16.21
N ILE A 499 -18.97 18.63 15.56
CA ILE A 499 -17.61 19.14 15.44
C ILE A 499 -17.42 19.86 14.11
N THR A 500 -16.80 21.03 14.15
CA THR A 500 -16.24 21.65 12.95
C THR A 500 -14.77 21.26 12.87
N PHE A 501 -14.42 20.44 11.89
CA PHE A 501 -13.05 19.99 11.71
C PHE A 501 -12.16 21.14 11.25
N ALA A 502 -10.95 21.18 11.79
CA ALA A 502 -9.96 22.14 11.37
C ALA A 502 -9.59 21.97 9.90
N VAL A 503 -9.20 23.05 9.28
CA VAL A 503 -8.83 23.10 7.86
C VAL A 503 -7.40 23.62 7.75
N SER A 504 -6.59 22.93 6.93
CA SER A 504 -5.15 23.20 6.77
C SER A 504 -4.79 23.71 5.37
N GLY A 505 -5.67 23.56 4.43
CA GLY A 505 -5.44 23.94 3.04
C GLY A 505 -4.73 22.87 2.23
N ALA A 506 -4.00 23.31 1.21
CA ALA A 506 -3.18 22.43 0.40
C ALA A 506 -1.82 22.22 1.04
N THR A 507 -1.41 20.95 1.19
CA THR A 507 -0.07 20.59 1.64
C THR A 507 0.56 19.59 0.68
N THR A 508 1.87 19.61 0.60
CA THR A 508 2.65 18.69 -0.23
C THR A 508 3.79 18.15 0.61
N ASP A 509 3.81 16.86 0.82
CA ASP A 509 4.79 16.17 1.61
C ASP A 509 5.64 15.28 0.69
N GLU A 510 6.94 15.52 0.61
CA GLU A 510 7.88 14.72 -0.16
C GLU A 510 8.49 13.63 0.72
N LEU A 511 8.45 12.39 0.24
CA LEU A 511 9.06 11.26 0.92
C LEU A 511 10.55 11.20 0.62
N LYS A 512 11.37 11.10 1.68
CA LYS A 512 12.83 11.12 1.64
C LYS A 512 13.42 10.07 2.59
N ALA A 513 14.74 9.91 2.51
CA ALA A 513 15.52 9.07 3.43
C ALA A 513 15.17 7.56 3.40
N GLY A 514 14.49 7.09 2.36
CA GLY A 514 14.39 5.66 2.08
C GLY A 514 15.77 5.12 1.70
N LYS A 515 16.17 4.01 2.30
CA LYS A 515 17.49 3.39 2.11
C LYS A 515 17.38 1.92 1.79
N ASN A 516 18.33 1.41 1.02
CA ASN A 516 18.48 0.02 0.66
C ASN A 516 19.40 -0.73 1.64
N TYR A 517 19.97 -1.85 1.22
CA TYR A 517 20.81 -2.71 2.06
C TYR A 517 22.20 -2.14 2.30
N THR A 518 22.88 -2.60 3.31
CA THR A 518 24.29 -2.48 3.68
C THR A 518 24.94 -1.09 3.61
N SER A 519 24.96 -0.45 2.44
CA SER A 519 25.48 0.91 2.25
C SER A 519 24.37 1.99 2.20
N GLY A 520 23.12 1.55 2.24
CA GLY A 520 21.94 2.44 2.03
C GLY A 520 21.60 2.71 0.57
N ASP A 521 22.50 2.44 -0.37
CA ASP A 521 22.31 2.73 -1.80
C ASP A 521 22.28 1.47 -2.68
N GLY A 522 22.72 0.32 -2.14
CA GLY A 522 22.86 -0.93 -2.89
C GLY A 522 21.86 -2.01 -2.52
N TYR A 523 22.01 -3.16 -3.20
CA TYR A 523 21.19 -4.38 -3.01
C TYR A 523 22.06 -5.56 -2.57
N ALA A 524 23.24 -5.32 -2.00
CA ALA A 524 24.14 -6.32 -1.49
C ALA A 524 23.68 -6.87 -0.12
N ALA A 525 22.63 -7.68 -0.17
CA ALA A 525 22.22 -8.43 1.02
C ALA A 525 23.31 -9.43 1.42
N THR A 526 23.55 -9.56 2.72
CA THR A 526 24.50 -10.54 3.21
C THR A 526 23.96 -11.97 3.03
N ARG A 527 24.87 -12.94 2.99
CA ARG A 527 24.47 -14.36 3.01
C ARG A 527 23.55 -14.69 4.19
N GLY A 528 23.84 -14.11 5.36
CA GLY A 528 23.03 -14.29 6.57
C GLY A 528 21.61 -13.80 6.39
N ASP A 529 21.41 -12.63 5.79
CA ASP A 529 20.10 -12.03 5.54
C ASP A 529 19.25 -12.92 4.65
N VAL A 530 19.82 -13.41 3.55
CA VAL A 530 19.11 -14.30 2.62
C VAL A 530 18.75 -15.63 3.27
N ILE A 531 19.65 -16.24 4.04
CA ILE A 531 19.39 -17.50 4.77
C ILE A 531 18.30 -17.29 5.81
N ASN A 532 18.32 -16.17 6.54
CA ASN A 532 17.30 -15.86 7.54
C ASN A 532 15.90 -15.73 6.92
N SER A 533 15.80 -15.14 5.75
CA SER A 533 14.50 -15.09 5.04
C SER A 533 14.01 -16.48 4.63
N TYR A 534 14.88 -17.39 4.18
CA TYR A 534 14.46 -18.78 3.96
C TYR A 534 14.04 -19.50 5.24
N ASN A 535 14.57 -19.11 6.42
CA ASN A 535 14.17 -19.70 7.70
C ASN A 535 12.69 -19.46 8.05
N VAL A 536 12.06 -18.42 7.51
CA VAL A 536 10.61 -18.16 7.62
C VAL A 536 9.80 -19.34 7.07
N LEU A 537 10.35 -20.03 6.05
CA LEU A 537 9.69 -21.18 5.41
C LEU A 537 9.89 -22.52 6.13
N LYS A 538 10.52 -22.58 7.30
CA LYS A 538 10.79 -23.83 8.01
C LYS A 538 9.55 -24.56 8.47
N ASN A 539 8.45 -23.85 8.73
CA ASN A 539 7.21 -24.43 9.19
C ASN A 539 6.32 -24.90 8.00
N PRO A 540 6.16 -26.20 7.76
CA PRO A 540 5.33 -26.70 6.65
C PRO A 540 3.83 -26.46 6.86
N ALA A 541 3.38 -26.23 8.11
CA ALA A 541 1.98 -25.97 8.40
C ALA A 541 1.53 -24.55 8.02
N GLU A 542 2.48 -23.63 7.91
CA GLU A 542 2.21 -22.22 7.63
C GLU A 542 2.28 -21.89 6.13
N TYR A 543 3.29 -22.44 5.45
CA TYR A 543 3.48 -22.18 4.03
C TYR A 543 3.65 -23.47 3.23
N ASN A 544 2.81 -23.65 2.21
CA ASN A 544 3.01 -24.71 1.23
C ASN A 544 4.13 -24.31 0.24
N VAL A 545 5.18 -25.14 0.12
CA VAL A 545 6.32 -24.96 -0.77
C VAL A 545 6.80 -26.33 -1.26
N ASN A 546 6.93 -26.50 -2.57
CA ASN A 546 7.44 -27.75 -3.17
C ASN A 546 8.88 -27.62 -3.66
N PHE A 547 9.33 -26.40 -3.97
CA PHE A 547 10.68 -26.14 -4.46
C PHE A 547 11.31 -24.94 -3.72
N LEU A 548 12.47 -25.16 -3.11
CA LEU A 548 13.32 -24.08 -2.61
C LEU A 548 14.37 -23.76 -3.67
N ILE A 549 14.23 -22.62 -4.32
CA ILE A 549 15.07 -22.19 -5.44
C ILE A 549 16.24 -21.40 -4.87
N ASN A 550 17.48 -21.87 -5.11
CA ASN A 550 18.66 -21.20 -4.60
C ASN A 550 18.86 -19.79 -5.17
N GLY A 551 18.40 -19.54 -6.40
CA GLY A 551 18.71 -18.29 -7.12
C GLY A 551 20.23 -18.16 -7.38
N PRO A 552 20.79 -16.93 -7.42
CA PRO A 552 22.21 -16.73 -7.59
C PRO A 552 23.03 -17.38 -6.47
N SER A 553 24.27 -17.77 -6.78
CA SER A 553 25.22 -18.22 -5.75
C SER A 553 25.45 -17.09 -4.72
N GLY A 554 25.57 -17.43 -3.45
CA GLY A 554 25.74 -16.45 -2.38
C GLY A 554 27.20 -16.03 -2.22
N GLY A 555 27.46 -14.70 -2.19
CA GLY A 555 28.79 -14.15 -1.92
C GLY A 555 29.80 -14.31 -3.07
N THR A 556 31.04 -13.83 -2.84
CA THR A 556 32.16 -13.90 -3.79
C THR A 556 32.96 -15.19 -3.66
N ASP A 557 32.87 -15.88 -2.52
CA ASP A 557 33.64 -17.08 -2.22
C ASP A 557 32.79 -18.36 -2.38
N ILE A 558 33.45 -19.43 -2.80
CA ILE A 558 32.83 -20.77 -2.90
C ILE A 558 32.19 -21.21 -1.57
N TRP A 559 32.83 -20.86 -0.44
CA TRP A 559 32.33 -21.18 0.90
C TRP A 559 31.00 -20.53 1.24
N ASP A 560 30.80 -19.29 0.81
CA ASP A 560 29.55 -18.57 1.00
C ASP A 560 28.41 -19.21 0.20
N SER A 561 28.70 -19.58 -1.05
CA SER A 561 27.75 -20.28 -1.92
C SER A 561 27.39 -21.66 -1.36
N GLN A 562 28.38 -22.40 -0.82
CA GLN A 562 28.15 -23.69 -0.18
C GLN A 562 27.34 -23.55 1.12
N ALA A 563 27.59 -22.50 1.93
CA ALA A 563 26.84 -22.26 3.16
C ALA A 563 25.36 -22.00 2.89
N LYS A 564 25.04 -21.19 1.85
CA LYS A 564 23.67 -20.95 1.41
C LYS A 564 23.01 -22.26 0.95
N ALA A 565 23.70 -23.03 0.10
CA ALA A 565 23.21 -24.31 -0.40
C ALA A 565 22.92 -25.30 0.74
N LYS A 566 23.85 -25.43 1.69
CA LYS A 566 23.69 -26.28 2.89
C LYS A 566 22.46 -25.87 3.73
N ALA A 567 22.24 -24.57 3.91
CA ALA A 567 21.08 -24.06 4.64
C ALA A 567 19.75 -24.45 3.95
N LEU A 568 19.66 -24.30 2.61
CA LEU A 568 18.46 -24.69 1.87
C LEU A 568 18.22 -26.21 1.93
N ILE A 569 19.26 -27.02 1.79
CA ILE A 569 19.14 -28.49 1.90
C ILE A 569 18.65 -28.85 3.32
N ALA A 570 19.20 -28.23 4.37
CA ALA A 570 18.79 -28.48 5.76
C ALA A 570 17.31 -28.11 6.00
N ILE A 571 16.82 -27.01 5.40
CA ILE A 571 15.38 -26.65 5.44
C ILE A 571 14.55 -27.71 4.73
N ALA A 572 14.95 -28.17 3.54
CA ALA A 572 14.21 -29.20 2.81
C ALA A 572 14.16 -30.54 3.58
N GLU A 573 15.26 -30.93 4.22
CA GLU A 573 15.33 -32.13 5.07
C GLU A 573 14.49 -32.03 6.35
N LEU A 574 14.39 -30.80 6.92
CA LEU A 574 13.53 -30.56 8.08
C LEU A 574 12.06 -30.66 7.68
N ARG A 575 11.68 -30.02 6.59
CA ARG A 575 10.30 -29.98 6.08
C ARG A 575 9.83 -31.33 5.56
N LYS A 576 10.65 -32.04 4.78
CA LYS A 576 10.36 -33.32 4.10
C LYS A 576 9.24 -33.27 3.04
N ASP A 577 8.78 -32.07 2.67
CA ASP A 577 7.71 -31.84 1.67
C ASP A 577 8.19 -31.10 0.43
N CYS A 578 9.45 -30.68 0.37
CA CYS A 578 10.00 -29.90 -0.72
C CYS A 578 11.38 -30.36 -1.19
N LEU A 579 11.82 -29.82 -2.35
CA LEU A 579 13.15 -30.07 -2.91
C LEU A 579 13.95 -28.76 -2.99
N ALA A 580 15.19 -28.77 -2.51
CA ALA A 580 16.14 -27.67 -2.72
C ALA A 580 16.84 -27.82 -4.09
N VAL A 581 16.72 -26.82 -4.95
CA VAL A 581 17.30 -26.82 -6.30
C VAL A 581 18.46 -25.85 -6.36
N ILE A 582 19.65 -26.35 -6.68
CA ILE A 582 20.92 -25.64 -6.47
C ILE A 582 21.77 -25.69 -7.75
N SER A 583 22.26 -24.52 -8.17
CA SER A 583 23.30 -24.36 -9.19
C SER A 583 24.68 -24.14 -8.54
N PRO A 584 25.79 -24.45 -9.21
CA PRO A 584 27.13 -24.32 -8.68
C PRO A 584 27.52 -22.85 -8.47
N HIS A 585 28.67 -22.63 -7.82
CA HIS A 585 29.27 -21.31 -7.65
C HIS A 585 29.54 -20.62 -9.00
N ARG A 586 29.15 -19.36 -9.13
CA ARG A 586 29.17 -18.64 -10.42
C ARG A 586 30.58 -18.52 -11.00
N GLU A 587 31.54 -18.09 -10.19
CA GLU A 587 32.94 -17.86 -10.61
C GLU A 587 33.66 -19.16 -10.98
N GLY A 588 33.16 -20.31 -10.54
CA GLY A 588 33.69 -21.62 -10.93
C GLY A 588 33.24 -22.07 -12.33
N VAL A 589 32.25 -21.41 -12.92
CA VAL A 589 31.64 -21.80 -14.19
C VAL A 589 31.68 -20.68 -15.22
N VAL A 590 31.24 -19.46 -14.83
CA VAL A 590 31.14 -18.32 -15.76
C VAL A 590 32.51 -17.64 -15.89
N GLY A 591 33.00 -17.51 -17.14
CA GLY A 591 34.28 -16.89 -17.41
C GLY A 591 35.49 -17.82 -17.31
N VAL A 592 35.30 -19.09 -16.93
CA VAL A 592 36.37 -20.10 -16.91
C VAL A 592 36.54 -20.67 -18.32
N PRO A 593 37.71 -20.50 -18.95
CA PRO A 593 37.88 -20.86 -20.36
C PRO A 593 38.05 -22.38 -20.64
N ASN A 594 38.55 -23.14 -19.64
CA ASN A 594 38.78 -24.56 -19.77
C ASN A 594 37.60 -25.39 -19.25
N PRO A 595 36.94 -26.21 -20.11
CA PRO A 595 35.82 -27.08 -19.72
C PRO A 595 36.19 -28.14 -18.65
N ASP A 596 37.42 -28.61 -18.61
CA ASP A 596 37.82 -29.57 -17.59
C ASP A 596 37.94 -28.92 -16.23
N THR A 597 38.51 -27.70 -16.18
CA THR A 597 38.55 -26.89 -14.96
C THR A 597 37.12 -26.54 -14.47
N GLN A 598 36.17 -26.23 -15.39
CA GLN A 598 34.77 -26.03 -15.02
C GLN A 598 34.18 -27.31 -14.39
N THR A 599 34.48 -28.49 -14.98
CA THR A 599 34.05 -29.79 -14.44
C THR A 599 34.56 -30.00 -13.00
N ASP A 600 35.88 -29.79 -12.80
CA ASP A 600 36.49 -29.96 -11.50
C ASP A 600 35.91 -29.01 -10.45
N ASN A 601 35.72 -27.72 -10.79
CA ASN A 601 35.10 -26.72 -9.90
C ASN A 601 33.67 -27.10 -9.52
N ILE A 602 32.86 -27.60 -10.47
CA ILE A 602 31.51 -28.07 -10.21
C ILE A 602 31.52 -29.26 -9.25
N VAL A 603 32.43 -30.24 -9.49
CA VAL A 603 32.57 -31.41 -8.62
C VAL A 603 33.01 -31.02 -7.22
N GLU A 604 33.99 -30.10 -7.10
CA GLU A 604 34.47 -29.58 -5.80
C GLU A 604 33.34 -28.90 -5.03
N PHE A 605 32.55 -28.06 -5.70
CA PHE A 605 31.40 -27.38 -5.07
C PHE A 605 30.41 -28.37 -4.45
N TYR A 606 29.98 -29.40 -5.22
CA TYR A 606 28.97 -30.35 -4.77
C TYR A 606 29.50 -31.44 -3.82
N ASN A 607 30.77 -31.81 -3.89
CA ASN A 607 31.34 -32.78 -2.97
C ASN A 607 31.30 -32.34 -1.50
N ASN A 608 31.31 -31.04 -1.26
CA ASN A 608 31.25 -30.45 0.09
C ASN A 608 29.83 -30.27 0.63
N LEU A 609 28.78 -30.59 -0.19
CA LEU A 609 27.39 -30.56 0.25
C LEU A 609 26.94 -31.90 0.83
N GLN A 610 26.03 -31.85 1.80
CA GLN A 610 25.45 -33.06 2.38
C GLN A 610 24.74 -33.94 1.33
N SER A 611 24.77 -35.25 1.58
CA SER A 611 24.04 -36.23 0.77
C SER A 611 22.56 -36.19 1.15
N SER A 612 21.69 -35.79 0.24
CA SER A 612 20.26 -35.67 0.50
C SER A 612 19.42 -36.01 -0.73
N SER A 613 18.34 -36.78 -0.53
CA SER A 613 17.34 -37.00 -1.58
C SER A 613 16.40 -35.80 -1.77
N TYR A 614 16.46 -34.82 -0.87
CA TYR A 614 15.70 -33.56 -0.94
C TYR A 614 16.44 -32.42 -1.65
N ALA A 615 17.56 -32.73 -2.31
CA ALA A 615 18.34 -31.78 -3.10
C ALA A 615 18.39 -32.21 -4.58
N VAL A 616 18.49 -31.24 -5.48
CA VAL A 616 18.70 -31.41 -6.92
C VAL A 616 19.79 -30.45 -7.37
N PHE A 617 20.79 -30.98 -8.09
CA PHE A 617 21.97 -30.25 -8.52
C PHE A 617 22.04 -30.16 -10.03
N ASP A 618 22.35 -29.00 -10.59
CA ASP A 618 22.54 -28.77 -12.02
C ASP A 618 23.97 -28.33 -12.38
N THR A 619 24.28 -28.15 -13.67
CA THR A 619 25.64 -27.78 -14.13
C THR A 619 25.87 -26.29 -14.31
N GLY A 620 24.84 -25.43 -14.07
CA GLY A 620 25.27 -24.06 -14.08
C GLY A 620 24.38 -22.95 -14.63
N TYR A 621 24.88 -22.24 -15.67
CA TYR A 621 24.39 -20.93 -16.05
C TYR A 621 24.01 -20.87 -17.54
N LYS A 622 22.86 -20.27 -17.81
CA LYS A 622 22.39 -19.92 -19.16
C LYS A 622 22.62 -18.44 -19.44
N TYR A 623 22.84 -18.08 -20.69
CA TYR A 623 22.88 -16.70 -21.18
C TYR A 623 21.51 -16.30 -21.69
N GLN A 624 20.91 -15.31 -21.06
CA GLN A 624 19.54 -14.86 -21.29
C GLN A 624 19.49 -13.38 -21.54
N TYR A 625 18.58 -12.93 -22.41
CA TYR A 625 18.31 -11.52 -22.64
C TYR A 625 17.43 -10.94 -21.52
N ASP A 626 17.95 -9.90 -20.88
CA ASP A 626 17.23 -9.07 -19.91
C ASP A 626 16.56 -7.90 -20.67
N ARG A 627 15.27 -8.04 -20.94
CA ARG A 627 14.49 -7.04 -21.69
C ARG A 627 14.31 -5.72 -20.95
N TRP A 628 14.44 -5.71 -19.62
CA TRP A 628 14.25 -4.53 -18.80
C TRP A 628 15.44 -3.60 -18.83
N ASN A 629 16.67 -4.17 -18.92
CA ASN A 629 17.91 -3.45 -18.97
C ASN A 629 18.57 -3.45 -20.37
N ASN A 630 17.95 -4.11 -21.37
CA ASN A 630 18.48 -4.26 -22.73
C ASN A 630 19.88 -4.88 -22.77
N GLU A 631 20.12 -5.88 -21.94
CA GLU A 631 21.41 -6.57 -21.80
C GLU A 631 21.26 -8.08 -21.78
N TYR A 632 22.33 -8.78 -22.15
CA TYR A 632 22.42 -10.23 -21.95
C TYR A 632 23.13 -10.56 -20.64
N ARG A 633 22.56 -11.51 -19.88
CA ARG A 633 23.06 -11.86 -18.56
C ARG A 633 23.22 -13.35 -18.36
N TRP A 634 24.18 -13.72 -17.50
CA TRP A 634 24.34 -15.11 -17.05
C TRP A 634 23.45 -15.34 -15.82
N ILE A 635 22.47 -16.23 -15.96
CA ILE A 635 21.49 -16.57 -14.92
C ILE A 635 21.64 -18.04 -14.54
N PRO A 636 21.58 -18.40 -13.23
CA PRO A 636 21.64 -19.78 -12.78
C PRO A 636 20.43 -20.58 -13.26
N CYS A 637 20.63 -21.86 -13.55
CA CYS A 637 19.59 -22.74 -14.11
C CYS A 637 18.72 -23.41 -13.02
N ASN A 638 18.97 -23.18 -11.72
CA ASN A 638 18.17 -23.81 -10.65
C ASN A 638 16.68 -23.48 -10.73
N ALA A 639 16.34 -22.25 -11.09
CA ALA A 639 14.95 -21.85 -11.28
C ALA A 639 14.31 -22.53 -12.51
N ASP A 640 15.07 -22.73 -13.58
CA ASP A 640 14.61 -23.49 -14.76
C ASP A 640 14.41 -24.96 -14.41
N THR A 641 15.34 -25.56 -13.67
CA THR A 641 15.25 -26.96 -13.24
C THR A 641 14.01 -27.18 -12.36
N ALA A 642 13.75 -26.27 -11.41
CA ALA A 642 12.53 -26.27 -10.62
C ALA A 642 11.27 -26.06 -11.49
N GLY A 643 11.34 -25.12 -12.43
CA GLY A 643 10.26 -24.82 -13.37
C GLY A 643 9.92 -26.01 -14.30
N LEU A 644 10.93 -26.74 -14.76
CA LEU A 644 10.71 -27.98 -15.55
C LEU A 644 10.00 -29.06 -14.74
N MET A 645 10.32 -29.18 -13.44
CA MET A 645 9.61 -30.08 -12.54
C MET A 645 8.14 -29.64 -12.35
N ALA A 646 7.90 -28.35 -12.16
CA ALA A 646 6.55 -27.79 -12.05
C ALA A 646 5.75 -27.99 -13.35
N LYS A 647 6.33 -27.65 -14.51
CA LYS A 647 5.73 -27.88 -15.84
C LYS A 647 5.40 -29.35 -16.10
N THR A 648 6.26 -30.27 -15.61
CA THR A 648 6.01 -31.71 -15.72
C THR A 648 4.80 -32.13 -14.92
N SER A 649 4.56 -31.54 -13.72
CA SER A 649 3.33 -31.76 -12.95
C SER A 649 2.09 -31.26 -13.69
N ILE A 650 2.18 -30.07 -14.31
CA ILE A 650 1.06 -29.46 -15.04
C ILE A 650 0.66 -30.28 -16.28
N ASN A 651 1.65 -30.63 -17.09
CA ASN A 651 1.41 -31.28 -18.40
C ASN A 651 1.29 -32.81 -18.34
N SER A 652 1.77 -33.42 -17.26
CA SER A 652 1.78 -34.87 -17.08
C SER A 652 1.46 -35.21 -15.63
N PHE A 653 2.41 -35.71 -14.85
CA PHE A 653 2.29 -35.98 -13.41
C PHE A 653 3.64 -35.78 -12.72
N PRO A 654 3.68 -35.55 -11.42
CA PRO A 654 4.91 -35.29 -10.64
C PRO A 654 5.97 -36.41 -10.73
N TRP A 655 5.55 -37.63 -10.94
CA TRP A 655 6.40 -38.81 -11.03
C TRP A 655 6.99 -39.09 -12.42
N PHE A 656 6.81 -38.22 -13.38
CA PHE A 656 7.54 -38.28 -14.65
C PHE A 656 8.89 -37.55 -14.53
N SER A 657 9.91 -38.06 -15.21
CA SER A 657 11.20 -37.38 -15.27
C SER A 657 11.09 -36.04 -15.98
N PRO A 658 11.60 -34.94 -15.40
CA PRO A 658 11.59 -33.62 -16.04
C PRO A 658 12.65 -33.49 -17.14
N ALA A 659 13.54 -34.48 -17.28
CA ALA A 659 14.67 -34.45 -18.21
C ALA A 659 14.32 -34.99 -19.61
N GLY A 660 15.21 -34.73 -20.55
CA GLY A 660 15.16 -35.23 -21.90
C GLY A 660 14.51 -34.31 -22.93
N THR A 661 14.51 -34.72 -24.19
CA THR A 661 14.09 -33.87 -25.32
C THR A 661 12.62 -33.47 -25.30
N SER A 662 11.76 -34.30 -24.70
CA SER A 662 10.30 -34.04 -24.68
C SER A 662 9.85 -33.08 -23.58
N ARG A 663 10.53 -33.03 -22.46
CA ARG A 663 10.12 -32.26 -21.28
C ARG A 663 11.18 -31.30 -20.74
N GLY A 664 12.45 -31.56 -20.99
CA GLY A 664 13.59 -30.90 -20.39
C GLY A 664 14.09 -29.61 -21.09
N ALA A 665 13.37 -29.09 -22.08
CA ALA A 665 13.79 -27.89 -22.82
C ALA A 665 13.71 -26.63 -21.95
N LEU A 666 14.83 -25.88 -21.83
CA LEU A 666 14.94 -24.62 -21.06
C LEU A 666 14.39 -23.45 -21.88
N ASN A 667 13.60 -22.61 -21.22
CA ASN A 667 13.05 -21.39 -21.83
C ASN A 667 14.09 -20.26 -21.83
N GLY A 668 14.09 -19.42 -22.90
CA GLY A 668 14.87 -18.18 -22.96
C GLY A 668 16.39 -18.35 -22.96
N ALA A 669 16.92 -19.55 -23.09
CA ALA A 669 18.37 -19.82 -23.08
C ALA A 669 18.96 -19.62 -24.46
N VAL A 670 19.93 -18.72 -24.63
CA VAL A 670 20.66 -18.46 -25.87
C VAL A 670 21.89 -19.36 -26.00
N LYS A 671 22.65 -19.49 -24.93
CA LYS A 671 23.83 -20.38 -24.82
C LYS A 671 24.08 -20.77 -23.36
N LEU A 672 24.91 -21.76 -23.15
CA LEU A 672 25.37 -22.19 -21.81
C LEU A 672 26.75 -21.64 -21.51
N ALA A 673 27.05 -21.38 -20.24
CA ALA A 673 28.39 -21.08 -19.77
C ALA A 673 29.30 -22.31 -19.82
N TYR A 674 28.72 -23.49 -19.64
CA TYR A 674 29.38 -24.76 -19.66
C TYR A 674 28.49 -25.78 -20.38
N ASN A 675 29.02 -26.41 -21.49
CA ASN A 675 28.34 -27.44 -22.24
C ASN A 675 29.19 -28.74 -22.19
N PRO A 676 28.88 -29.67 -21.25
CA PRO A 676 29.72 -30.84 -21.02
C PRO A 676 29.70 -31.84 -22.19
N THR A 677 30.88 -32.30 -22.57
CA THR A 677 31.10 -33.43 -23.49
C THR A 677 30.65 -34.74 -22.87
N GLN A 678 30.58 -35.83 -23.65
CA GLN A 678 30.24 -37.17 -23.12
C GLN A 678 31.14 -37.58 -21.95
N ALA A 679 32.47 -37.43 -22.11
CA ALA A 679 33.44 -37.78 -21.06
C ALA A 679 33.23 -36.99 -19.75
N GLN A 680 32.94 -35.70 -19.88
CA GLN A 680 32.67 -34.84 -18.71
C GLN A 680 31.33 -35.20 -18.05
N ARG A 681 30.30 -35.57 -18.83
CA ARG A 681 29.03 -36.08 -18.28
C ARG A 681 29.21 -37.36 -17.50
N ASP A 682 30.07 -38.27 -18.02
CA ASP A 682 30.39 -39.54 -17.36
C ASP A 682 31.12 -39.31 -16.01
N LEU A 683 31.80 -38.18 -15.83
CA LEU A 683 32.36 -37.76 -14.54
C LEU A 683 31.31 -37.08 -13.62
N LEU A 684 30.44 -36.22 -14.14
CA LEU A 684 29.48 -35.43 -13.38
C LEU A 684 28.30 -36.27 -12.86
N TYR A 685 27.75 -37.14 -13.70
CA TYR A 685 26.51 -37.84 -13.38
C TYR A 685 26.65 -38.81 -12.18
N PRO A 686 27.75 -39.59 -12.02
CA PRO A 686 27.99 -40.34 -10.79
C PRO A 686 28.16 -39.47 -9.53
N LYS A 687 28.55 -38.19 -9.70
CA LYS A 687 28.70 -37.21 -8.62
C LYS A 687 27.40 -36.44 -8.31
N ARG A 688 26.26 -36.97 -8.73
CA ARG A 688 24.92 -36.43 -8.42
C ARG A 688 24.53 -35.15 -9.19
N VAL A 689 25.29 -34.74 -10.18
CA VAL A 689 25.07 -33.52 -10.94
C VAL A 689 24.27 -33.84 -12.21
N ASN A 690 23.17 -33.12 -12.44
CA ASN A 690 22.36 -33.26 -13.63
C ASN A 690 22.90 -32.33 -14.73
N PRO A 691 23.46 -32.88 -15.82
CA PRO A 691 24.01 -32.05 -16.89
C PRO A 691 22.91 -31.31 -17.63
N ILE A 692 23.15 -30.03 -17.92
CA ILE A 692 22.38 -29.25 -18.89
C ILE A 692 23.22 -29.13 -20.14
N ILE A 693 22.67 -29.52 -21.28
CA ILE A 693 23.41 -29.64 -22.55
C ILE A 693 22.71 -28.89 -23.68
N ALA A 694 23.48 -28.38 -24.60
CA ALA A 694 23.00 -27.93 -25.90
C ALA A 694 23.01 -29.09 -26.90
N GLN A 695 21.83 -29.54 -27.32
CA GLN A 695 21.69 -30.66 -28.26
C GLN A 695 21.19 -30.16 -29.61
N PRO A 696 21.88 -30.45 -30.73
CA PRO A 696 21.40 -30.11 -32.07
C PRO A 696 19.98 -30.65 -32.32
N GLY A 697 19.08 -29.79 -32.76
CA GLY A 697 17.68 -30.12 -33.02
C GLY A 697 16.73 -30.15 -31.83
N ALA A 698 17.24 -30.17 -30.59
CA ALA A 698 16.42 -30.15 -29.39
C ALA A 698 16.64 -28.87 -28.53
N GLY A 699 17.67 -28.05 -28.85
CA GLY A 699 18.01 -26.87 -28.10
C GLY A 699 18.76 -27.14 -26.79
N ILE A 700 18.60 -26.29 -25.80
CA ILE A 700 19.22 -26.45 -24.48
C ILE A 700 18.26 -27.23 -23.59
N ILE A 701 18.73 -28.37 -23.07
CA ILE A 701 17.90 -29.31 -22.33
C ILE A 701 18.56 -29.77 -21.03
N LEU A 702 17.74 -30.08 -20.03
CA LEU A 702 18.12 -30.83 -18.83
C LEU A 702 18.30 -32.32 -19.23
N PHE A 703 19.48 -32.88 -18.99
CA PHE A 703 19.85 -34.24 -19.41
C PHE A 703 20.23 -35.16 -18.26
N GLY A 704 19.53 -35.03 -17.12
CA GLY A 704 19.70 -35.86 -15.96
C GLY A 704 18.55 -35.73 -14.97
N ASP A 705 18.29 -36.78 -14.18
CA ASP A 705 17.18 -36.86 -13.25
C ASP A 705 17.58 -37.42 -11.87
N ARG A 706 18.84 -37.16 -11.45
CA ARG A 706 19.34 -37.58 -10.12
C ARG A 706 19.04 -36.55 -9.03
N THR A 707 18.75 -37.09 -7.83
CA THR A 707 18.76 -36.29 -6.59
C THR A 707 20.20 -36.14 -6.05
N GLY A 708 20.39 -35.30 -5.03
CA GLY A 708 21.65 -35.11 -4.34
C GLY A 708 22.06 -36.28 -3.41
N LEU A 709 21.40 -37.43 -3.49
CA LEU A 709 21.71 -38.61 -2.69
C LEU A 709 22.95 -39.35 -3.24
N ALA A 710 23.95 -39.56 -2.39
CA ALA A 710 25.20 -40.20 -2.77
C ALA A 710 25.10 -41.73 -2.82
N THR A 711 24.25 -42.32 -1.99
CA THR A 711 24.05 -43.77 -1.90
C THR A 711 23.05 -44.25 -2.91
N ALA A 712 23.24 -45.46 -3.48
CA ALA A 712 22.29 -46.09 -4.35
C ALA A 712 20.99 -46.40 -3.55
N SER A 713 19.88 -45.80 -3.97
CA SER A 713 18.57 -45.95 -3.35
C SER A 713 17.47 -45.75 -4.41
N ALA A 714 16.24 -46.12 -4.09
CA ALA A 714 15.08 -45.72 -4.89
C ALA A 714 14.93 -44.21 -4.98
N PHE A 715 15.34 -43.46 -3.94
CA PHE A 715 15.26 -42.01 -3.83
C PHE A 715 16.43 -41.26 -4.51
N ASP A 716 17.31 -41.95 -5.22
CA ASP A 716 18.39 -41.30 -5.98
C ASP A 716 17.91 -40.68 -7.31
N ARG A 717 16.58 -40.75 -7.57
CA ARG A 717 15.91 -40.23 -8.75
C ARG A 717 14.88 -39.17 -8.40
N ILE A 718 14.86 -38.06 -9.16
CA ILE A 718 13.92 -36.94 -8.98
C ILE A 718 12.49 -37.45 -9.12
N ASN A 719 12.19 -38.24 -10.14
CA ASN A 719 10.84 -38.75 -10.37
C ASN A 719 10.30 -39.61 -9.20
N VAL A 720 11.13 -40.46 -8.62
CA VAL A 720 10.72 -41.28 -7.46
C VAL A 720 10.54 -40.44 -6.21
N ARG A 721 11.50 -39.51 -5.94
CA ARG A 721 11.35 -38.62 -4.76
C ARG A 721 10.08 -37.76 -4.84
N ARG A 722 9.79 -37.21 -6.02
CA ARG A 722 8.57 -36.43 -6.24
C ARG A 722 7.30 -37.28 -6.12
N LEU A 723 7.32 -38.52 -6.63
CA LEU A 723 6.23 -39.47 -6.41
C LEU A 723 5.91 -39.60 -4.91
N PHE A 724 6.95 -39.84 -4.09
CA PHE A 724 6.74 -40.02 -2.66
C PHE A 724 6.27 -38.75 -1.97
N LEU A 725 6.82 -37.57 -2.33
CA LEU A 725 6.34 -36.30 -1.77
C LEU A 725 4.84 -36.10 -2.03
N THR A 726 4.38 -36.35 -3.26
CA THR A 726 2.96 -36.25 -3.62
C THR A 726 2.09 -37.26 -2.87
N ILE A 727 2.55 -38.52 -2.74
CA ILE A 727 1.84 -39.55 -2.00
C ILE A 727 1.78 -39.20 -0.51
N GLU A 728 2.91 -38.82 0.09
CA GLU A 728 3.03 -38.45 1.52
C GLU A 728 2.13 -37.25 1.85
N GLU A 729 2.10 -36.22 1.01
CA GLU A 729 1.25 -35.05 1.20
C GLU A 729 -0.24 -35.41 1.09
N THR A 730 -0.61 -36.13 0.04
CA THR A 730 -2.02 -36.48 -0.21
C THR A 730 -2.58 -37.42 0.86
N ILE A 731 -1.86 -38.49 1.19
CA ILE A 731 -2.29 -39.46 2.22
C ILE A 731 -2.19 -38.82 3.60
N GLY A 732 -1.16 -38.00 3.87
CA GLY A 732 -1.04 -37.26 5.13
C GLY A 732 -2.21 -36.31 5.37
N ARG A 733 -2.74 -35.69 4.31
CA ARG A 733 -3.97 -34.86 4.38
C ARG A 733 -5.18 -35.72 4.73
N ALA A 734 -5.37 -36.86 4.04
CA ALA A 734 -6.45 -37.80 4.34
C ALA A 734 -6.35 -38.42 5.76
N ALA A 735 -5.12 -38.62 6.25
CA ALA A 735 -4.89 -39.13 7.60
C ALA A 735 -5.30 -38.12 8.71
N LYS A 736 -5.17 -36.79 8.42
CA LYS A 736 -5.62 -35.75 9.36
C LYS A 736 -7.11 -35.78 9.62
N ASP A 737 -7.92 -36.27 8.69
CA ASP A 737 -9.37 -36.40 8.84
C ASP A 737 -9.75 -37.55 9.82
N GLN A 738 -8.79 -38.43 10.12
CA GLN A 738 -8.97 -39.51 11.10
C GLN A 738 -8.47 -39.17 12.53
N LEU A 739 -7.90 -37.98 12.71
CA LEU A 739 -7.45 -37.52 14.03
C LEU A 739 -8.68 -37.36 14.95
N PHE A 740 -8.53 -37.82 16.20
CA PHE A 740 -9.55 -37.78 17.23
C PHE A 740 -10.70 -38.78 17.05
N GLU A 741 -10.67 -39.61 15.97
CA GLU A 741 -11.58 -40.76 15.84
C GLU A 741 -11.10 -41.99 16.63
N PHE A 742 -12.00 -42.95 16.86
CA PHE A 742 -11.63 -44.20 17.55
C PHE A 742 -10.80 -45.12 16.64
N ASN A 743 -9.77 -45.78 17.18
CA ASN A 743 -9.01 -46.78 16.44
C ASN A 743 -9.75 -48.10 16.42
N ASP A 744 -10.82 -48.20 15.64
CA ASP A 744 -11.65 -49.39 15.45
C ASP A 744 -11.56 -49.86 13.97
N VAL A 745 -12.24 -51.01 13.72
CA VAL A 745 -12.28 -51.62 12.38
C VAL A 745 -12.93 -50.68 11.35
N ILE A 746 -13.89 -49.84 11.79
CA ILE A 746 -14.64 -48.91 10.90
C ILE A 746 -13.71 -47.80 10.45
N THR A 747 -12.99 -47.17 11.35
CA THR A 747 -12.03 -46.09 11.02
C THR A 747 -10.90 -46.59 10.15
N ARG A 748 -10.34 -47.77 10.45
CA ARG A 748 -9.33 -48.42 9.62
C ARG A 748 -9.83 -48.71 8.19
N SER A 749 -11.07 -49.25 8.09
CA SER A 749 -11.70 -49.50 6.78
C SER A 749 -11.97 -48.20 6.00
N ASN A 750 -12.43 -47.14 6.69
CA ASN A 750 -12.64 -45.82 6.05
C ASN A 750 -11.34 -45.27 5.49
N PHE A 751 -10.24 -45.34 6.23
CA PHE A 751 -8.92 -44.92 5.74
C PHE A 751 -8.48 -45.69 4.52
N LEU A 752 -8.63 -47.07 4.58
CA LEU A 752 -8.31 -47.93 3.43
C LEU A 752 -9.15 -47.60 2.20
N ASN A 753 -10.44 -47.29 2.36
CA ASN A 753 -11.35 -46.95 1.27
C ASN A 753 -10.97 -45.62 0.59
N VAL A 754 -10.20 -44.78 1.25
CA VAL A 754 -9.66 -43.53 0.63
C VAL A 754 -8.30 -43.77 -0.03
N VAL A 755 -7.39 -44.51 0.67
CA VAL A 755 -6.01 -44.68 0.23
C VAL A 755 -5.86 -45.64 -0.95
N ASP A 756 -6.58 -46.81 -0.91
CA ASP A 756 -6.43 -47.83 -1.95
C ASP A 756 -6.88 -47.37 -3.34
N PRO A 757 -8.03 -46.69 -3.53
CA PRO A 757 -8.41 -46.13 -4.82
C PRO A 757 -7.40 -45.08 -5.35
N TYR A 758 -6.84 -44.25 -4.46
CA TYR A 758 -5.85 -43.26 -4.81
C TYR A 758 -4.55 -43.91 -5.35
N LEU A 759 -4.02 -44.93 -4.66
CA LEU A 759 -2.84 -45.67 -5.12
C LEU A 759 -3.10 -46.46 -6.40
N ARG A 760 -4.32 -46.98 -6.60
CA ARG A 760 -4.74 -47.60 -7.87
C ARG A 760 -4.74 -46.61 -9.03
N ASP A 761 -5.18 -45.38 -8.81
CA ASP A 761 -5.15 -44.29 -9.78
C ASP A 761 -3.70 -43.93 -10.16
N ILE A 762 -2.78 -43.82 -9.17
CA ILE A 762 -1.35 -43.63 -9.44
C ILE A 762 -0.76 -44.78 -10.24
N LYS A 763 -1.15 -46.04 -9.94
CA LYS A 763 -0.74 -47.21 -10.70
C LYS A 763 -1.23 -47.14 -12.15
N ALA A 764 -2.50 -46.77 -12.35
CA ALA A 764 -3.07 -46.59 -13.70
C ALA A 764 -2.35 -45.47 -14.48
N LYS A 765 -1.89 -44.43 -13.81
CA LYS A 765 -1.12 -43.30 -14.34
C LYS A 765 0.39 -43.58 -14.42
N ARG A 766 0.82 -44.83 -14.26
CA ARG A 766 2.21 -45.31 -14.38
C ARG A 766 3.20 -44.76 -13.35
N GLY A 767 2.75 -44.28 -12.22
CA GLY A 767 3.61 -43.81 -11.13
C GLY A 767 4.22 -44.96 -10.32
N ILE A 768 3.44 -46.01 -10.10
CA ILE A 768 3.86 -47.21 -9.36
C ILE A 768 3.56 -48.47 -10.17
N THR A 769 4.39 -49.48 -9.93
CA THR A 769 4.18 -50.81 -10.58
C THR A 769 3.28 -51.67 -9.71
N ASP A 770 3.44 -51.58 -8.37
CA ASP A 770 2.63 -52.33 -7.42
C ASP A 770 2.63 -51.65 -6.06
N PHE A 771 1.60 -51.95 -5.23
CA PHE A 771 1.51 -51.45 -3.89
C PHE A 771 0.73 -52.42 -2.96
N VAL A 772 0.98 -52.30 -1.67
CA VAL A 772 0.22 -53.00 -0.59
C VAL A 772 0.00 -51.99 0.55
N VAL A 773 -1.20 -51.91 1.03
CA VAL A 773 -1.55 -51.12 2.23
C VAL A 773 -1.96 -52.10 3.35
N VAL A 774 -1.29 -51.99 4.48
CA VAL A 774 -1.61 -52.77 5.70
C VAL A 774 -2.11 -51.79 6.76
N CYS A 775 -3.37 -51.94 7.14
CA CYS A 775 -4.03 -51.15 8.17
C CYS A 775 -5.08 -52.00 8.83
N ASP A 776 -4.65 -53.04 9.57
CA ASP A 776 -5.48 -54.03 10.22
C ASP A 776 -4.99 -54.30 11.67
N GLU A 777 -5.42 -55.38 12.25
CA GLU A 777 -5.06 -55.78 13.61
C GLU A 777 -3.58 -56.23 13.73
N THR A 778 -2.91 -56.51 12.63
CA THR A 778 -1.50 -56.95 12.65
C THR A 778 -0.55 -55.79 12.95
N ASN A 779 -0.88 -54.58 12.47
CA ASN A 779 -0.08 -53.34 12.75
C ASN A 779 -0.77 -52.40 13.73
N ASN A 780 -2.03 -52.65 14.15
CA ASN A 780 -2.74 -51.97 15.23
C ASN A 780 -3.06 -52.95 16.35
N THR A 781 -2.01 -53.35 17.07
CA THR A 781 -2.14 -54.24 18.24
C THR A 781 -2.81 -53.51 19.41
N PRO A 782 -3.35 -54.25 20.42
CA PRO A 782 -3.93 -53.61 21.58
C PRO A 782 -3.03 -52.59 22.28
N ASP A 783 -1.72 -52.84 22.36
CA ASP A 783 -0.74 -51.94 22.96
C ASP A 783 -0.63 -50.62 22.19
N ILE A 784 -0.80 -50.64 20.86
CA ILE A 784 -0.77 -49.45 19.97
C ILE A 784 -2.08 -48.66 20.15
N ILE A 785 -3.20 -49.36 20.22
CA ILE A 785 -4.52 -48.76 20.48
C ILE A 785 -4.54 -48.10 21.85
N ASP A 786 -4.03 -48.79 22.89
CA ASP A 786 -3.96 -48.27 24.25
C ASP A 786 -3.02 -47.08 24.41
N SER A 787 -2.03 -46.97 23.51
CA SER A 787 -1.16 -45.78 23.40
C SER A 787 -1.72 -44.62 22.56
N ASN A 788 -3.00 -44.69 22.19
CA ASN A 788 -3.71 -43.71 21.34
C ASN A 788 -3.04 -43.48 19.96
N GLN A 789 -2.48 -44.55 19.39
CA GLN A 789 -1.83 -44.51 18.09
C GLN A 789 -2.65 -45.26 17.03
N PHE A 790 -2.64 -44.73 15.82
CA PHE A 790 -3.14 -45.37 14.62
C PHE A 790 -1.96 -45.58 13.66
N ARG A 791 -1.80 -46.81 13.14
CA ARG A 791 -0.72 -47.17 12.19
C ARG A 791 -1.27 -47.73 10.90
N ALA A 792 -0.73 -47.23 9.79
CA ALA A 792 -0.95 -47.74 8.45
C ALA A 792 0.41 -47.85 7.74
N ASP A 793 0.74 -49.03 7.26
CA ASP A 793 1.98 -49.30 6.54
C ASP A 793 1.68 -49.38 5.03
N ILE A 794 2.32 -48.51 4.26
CA ILE A 794 2.10 -48.39 2.81
C ILE A 794 3.38 -48.77 2.07
N PHE A 795 3.35 -49.93 1.40
CA PHE A 795 4.45 -50.45 0.59
C PHE A 795 4.24 -50.12 -0.87
N VAL A 796 5.18 -49.38 -1.47
CA VAL A 796 5.09 -48.91 -2.86
C VAL A 796 6.30 -49.36 -3.65
N LYS A 797 6.07 -49.90 -4.83
CA LYS A 797 7.09 -50.18 -5.83
C LYS A 797 7.06 -49.09 -6.92
N PRO A 798 7.99 -48.10 -6.90
CA PRO A 798 7.98 -47.01 -7.86
C PRO A 798 8.37 -47.47 -9.26
N ALA A 799 7.80 -46.80 -10.27
CA ALA A 799 8.26 -46.92 -11.65
C ALA A 799 9.59 -46.17 -11.84
N ARG A 800 10.54 -46.74 -12.53
CA ARG A 800 11.85 -46.13 -12.79
C ARG A 800 11.95 -45.58 -14.23
N SER A 801 12.61 -44.44 -14.37
CA SER A 801 12.95 -43.85 -15.67
C SER A 801 14.03 -44.69 -16.41
N ILE A 802 13.96 -44.69 -17.73
CA ILE A 802 14.99 -45.33 -18.57
C ILE A 802 16.12 -44.32 -18.74
N ASN A 803 17.34 -44.71 -18.31
CA ASN A 803 18.53 -43.85 -18.44
C ASN A 803 19.51 -44.37 -19.50
N PHE A 804 19.45 -45.65 -19.83
CA PHE A 804 20.36 -46.29 -20.80
C PHE A 804 19.55 -47.11 -21.80
N ILE A 805 19.82 -46.94 -23.09
CA ILE A 805 19.21 -47.69 -24.19
C ILE A 805 20.35 -48.32 -24.97
N GLY A 806 20.43 -49.63 -24.93
CA GLY A 806 21.33 -50.39 -25.79
C GLY A 806 20.63 -50.72 -27.11
N LEU A 807 21.21 -50.32 -28.20
CA LEU A 807 20.74 -50.68 -29.54
C LEU A 807 21.83 -51.49 -30.26
N THR A 808 21.49 -52.69 -30.65
CA THR A 808 22.40 -53.55 -31.44
C THR A 808 21.88 -53.60 -32.87
N PHE A 809 22.65 -53.10 -33.79
CA PHE A 809 22.37 -53.24 -35.23
C PHE A 809 23.24 -54.34 -35.82
N VAL A 810 22.61 -55.34 -36.35
CA VAL A 810 23.31 -56.48 -37.01
C VAL A 810 23.13 -56.38 -38.51
N ALA A 811 24.23 -56.17 -39.25
CA ALA A 811 24.23 -56.21 -40.70
C ALA A 811 24.40 -57.63 -41.13
N THR A 812 23.43 -58.23 -41.84
CA THR A 812 23.47 -59.56 -42.36
C THR A 812 23.77 -59.53 -43.82
N ARG A 813 24.40 -60.67 -44.34
CA ARG A 813 24.60 -60.86 -45.77
C ARG A 813 23.28 -61.20 -46.44
N THR A 814 23.15 -60.86 -47.71
CA THR A 814 22.02 -61.23 -48.56
C THR A 814 21.90 -62.74 -48.63
N GLY A 815 20.80 -63.33 -48.13
CA GLY A 815 20.55 -64.78 -48.20
C GLY A 815 20.50 -65.52 -46.86
N ILE A 816 20.78 -64.86 -45.72
CA ILE A 816 20.61 -65.47 -44.41
C ILE A 816 19.21 -65.11 -43.87
N SER A 817 18.47 -66.09 -43.33
CA SER A 817 17.16 -65.84 -42.74
C SER A 817 17.29 -65.13 -41.44
N PHE A 818 16.39 -64.18 -41.13
CA PHE A 818 16.41 -63.43 -39.86
C PHE A 818 16.27 -64.29 -38.60
N GLU A 819 15.64 -65.47 -38.69
CA GLU A 819 15.53 -66.43 -37.59
C GLU A 819 16.88 -67.01 -37.14
N GLU A 820 17.82 -67.19 -38.08
CA GLU A 820 19.17 -67.73 -37.84
C GLU A 820 20.07 -66.65 -37.14
N VAL A 821 19.79 -65.36 -37.35
CA VAL A 821 20.55 -64.26 -36.76
C VAL A 821 20.06 -63.96 -35.36
N VAL A 822 18.75 -64.05 -35.07
CA VAL A 822 18.16 -63.78 -33.75
C VAL A 822 18.53 -64.85 -32.72
N GLY A 823 18.86 -66.05 -33.14
CA GLY A 823 19.29 -67.14 -32.26
C GLY A 823 20.76 -67.04 -31.80
N ASN A 824 21.58 -66.17 -32.40
CA ASN A 824 23.03 -66.03 -32.13
C ASN A 824 23.46 -64.65 -31.58
N VAL A 825 22.52 -63.79 -31.13
CA VAL A 825 22.81 -62.50 -30.52
C VAL A 825 22.51 -62.49 -29.01
#